data_26bc663e5f67da01b8be3c12d8a0914a
#
_entry.id   26bc663e5f67da01b8be3c12d8a0914a
#
_cell.length_a   1.000
_cell.length_b   1.000
_cell.length_c   1.000
_cell.angle_alpha   90.00
_cell.angle_beta   90.00
_cell.angle_gamma   90.00
#
_symmetry.space_group_name_H-M   'P 1'
#
loop_
_entity.id
_entity.type
_entity.pdbx_description
1 polymer ?
#
loop_
_entity_poly.entity_id
_entity_poly.type
_entity_poly.pdbx_seq_one_letter_code
_entity_poly.pdbx_strand_id
1 'polypeptide(L)'
;MGWVGLALLLASCSALRPAGEVSGAGTTERSLRARIYLAKGDAAAESRQWGLAAGYFAAARMETDSLAAQWGQAWARSRASTRLWTKTFEGSVLTATFSPDGRVLASAGTDSVIRLWDVSRGELLAKLEGHSAEVHAVAFSPDGRLLASAGRPGEIRIWDSSQGRQVALLQGHSDVVRGLAFSPGGKMLASCGVDKTVRVWDVGAGTERMRFEHDEYAISVAFSGDERHLLSTSMDRSTRVWDLGARTELHRLVGHEEKVESGAFSADGQRIMTAAADRTVRFWSTRSGQLLDVLRIQSGVSATIIDPQFRLLVQAGWDGRIQLFDARSGELLERLDAHRSFAMTVALSPDGLTFASGGRDGSLHVWSRPRTPAEVILRGHQVWVEALAFSEDQALVSGGEDGLRLWSLPEGNALEPRSLGTGISSLAVSPDRKLIAAGGLDGTVRVLEAGSGRQLLALSGVTGSVRALAIAPDGKSLAAGGDRDILLWSLPSGSVLGQLTGHTGKIWSLAFEPAGNRLASGGADNTVRLWDLNRRQQILQLDTGGLVRAVAFTPSDNRLVTAGINQPIRIWDAMDGRLVKALDEGAVGALSIGMSQDGRFMASGGMDLLVKVWSLPSGELMGRSAGHQGMPTAVSFSPGMSALASAGADKTIRLIKFDDLAHPPPIQTGLAEAMLRYGLTWNEERLLLQNR
;
A
#
# COMPACT_ATOMS: atom_id res chain seq x y z
N MET A 1 -27.99 -4.39 22.63
CA MET A 1 -28.59 -3.54 21.60
C MET A 1 -28.08 -3.81 20.18
N GLY A 2 -27.19 -4.77 19.96
CA GLY A 2 -26.60 -5.06 18.65
C GLY A 2 -27.51 -5.83 17.66
N TRP A 3 -28.45 -6.64 18.14
CA TRP A 3 -29.28 -7.48 17.26
C TRP A 3 -30.53 -6.78 16.73
N VAL A 4 -31.09 -5.81 17.44
CA VAL A 4 -32.29 -5.06 17.01
C VAL A 4 -31.92 -4.06 15.90
N GLY A 5 -30.73 -3.46 15.97
CA GLY A 5 -30.24 -2.57 14.92
C GLY A 5 -29.92 -3.31 13.61
N LEU A 6 -29.42 -4.54 13.69
CA LEU A 6 -29.12 -5.37 12.52
C LEU A 6 -30.42 -5.86 11.85
N ALA A 7 -31.44 -6.20 12.64
CA ALA A 7 -32.73 -6.60 12.12
C ALA A 7 -33.49 -5.44 11.45
N LEU A 8 -33.38 -4.21 11.96
CA LEU A 8 -33.94 -3.00 11.34
C LEU A 8 -33.18 -2.59 10.06
N LEU A 9 -31.84 -2.77 10.03
CA LEU A 9 -31.03 -2.55 8.83
C LEU A 9 -31.31 -3.59 7.74
N LEU A 10 -31.51 -4.85 8.12
CA LEU A 10 -31.94 -5.90 7.20
C LEU A 10 -33.37 -5.71 6.74
N ALA A 11 -34.25 -5.15 7.58
CA ALA A 11 -35.63 -4.81 7.23
C ALA A 11 -35.71 -3.60 6.27
N SER A 12 -34.86 -2.58 6.44
CA SER A 12 -34.77 -1.45 5.49
C SER A 12 -34.15 -1.88 4.16
N CYS A 13 -33.19 -2.81 4.15
CA CYS A 13 -32.69 -3.41 2.92
C CYS A 13 -33.70 -4.35 2.25
N SER A 14 -34.59 -5.01 3.02
CA SER A 14 -35.67 -5.84 2.46
C SER A 14 -36.82 -5.01 1.88
N ALA A 15 -37.01 -3.77 2.32
CA ALA A 15 -37.96 -2.83 1.74
C ALA A 15 -37.59 -2.35 0.32
N LEU A 16 -36.36 -2.62 -0.12
CA LEU A 16 -35.90 -2.38 -1.50
C LEU A 16 -36.26 -3.56 -2.45
N ARG A 17 -37.06 -4.53 -2.04
CA ARG A 17 -37.64 -5.51 -2.98
C ARG A 17 -38.96 -4.96 -3.51
N PRO A 18 -39.07 -4.61 -4.79
CA PRO A 18 -40.38 -4.44 -5.39
C PRO A 18 -41.02 -5.81 -5.49
N ALA A 19 -42.21 -5.94 -4.87
CA ALA A 19 -43.13 -7.00 -5.18
C ALA A 19 -43.61 -6.81 -6.63
N GLY A 20 -43.45 -7.81 -7.46
CA GLY A 20 -44.04 -7.88 -8.78
C GLY A 20 -43.15 -7.47 -9.95
N GLU A 21 -43.10 -8.36 -10.90
CA GLU A 21 -42.55 -8.19 -12.25
C GLU A 21 -43.04 -6.88 -12.88
N VAL A 22 -42.07 -5.94 -13.08
CA VAL A 22 -42.28 -4.80 -13.98
C VAL A 22 -41.13 -4.81 -14.98
N SER A 23 -41.55 -5.01 -16.21
CA SER A 23 -40.76 -4.98 -17.45
C SER A 23 -39.76 -3.85 -17.56
N GLY A 24 -38.54 -4.16 -18.07
CA GLY A 24 -37.61 -3.21 -18.73
C GLY A 24 -37.09 -2.00 -17.96
N ALA A 25 -37.92 -1.23 -17.28
CA ALA A 25 -37.57 0.00 -16.59
C ALA A 25 -36.78 -0.25 -15.27
N GLY A 26 -37.14 -1.28 -14.51
CA GLY A 26 -36.48 -1.63 -13.26
C GLY A 26 -35.06 -2.16 -13.43
N THR A 27 -34.77 -2.84 -14.52
CA THR A 27 -33.42 -3.31 -14.87
C THR A 27 -32.51 -2.16 -15.24
N THR A 28 -33.04 -1.13 -15.92
CA THR A 28 -32.27 0.07 -16.30
C THR A 28 -31.91 0.91 -15.07
N GLU A 29 -32.84 1.08 -14.13
CA GLU A 29 -32.61 1.83 -12.90
C GLU A 29 -31.59 1.13 -11.99
N ARG A 30 -31.70 -0.19 -11.77
CA ARG A 30 -30.72 -0.98 -11.02
C ARG A 30 -29.33 -0.91 -11.65
N SER A 31 -29.26 -1.04 -12.97
CA SER A 31 -27.99 -0.92 -13.70
C SER A 31 -27.37 0.48 -13.53
N LEU A 32 -28.19 1.54 -13.53
CA LEU A 32 -27.71 2.90 -13.31
C LEU A 32 -27.19 3.10 -11.88
N ARG A 33 -27.91 2.62 -10.87
CA ARG A 33 -27.47 2.68 -9.46
C ARG A 33 -26.16 1.92 -9.25
N ALA A 34 -26.03 0.71 -9.80
CA ALA A 34 -24.79 -0.05 -9.75
C ALA A 34 -23.61 0.73 -10.34
N ARG A 35 -23.79 1.39 -11.49
CA ARG A 35 -22.75 2.23 -12.13
C ARG A 35 -22.35 3.43 -11.26
N ILE A 36 -23.32 4.08 -10.59
CA ILE A 36 -23.04 5.18 -9.66
C ILE A 36 -22.24 4.68 -8.46
N TYR A 37 -22.56 3.51 -7.89
CA TYR A 37 -21.82 2.94 -6.78
C TYR A 37 -20.41 2.49 -7.16
N LEU A 38 -20.24 1.91 -8.36
CA LEU A 38 -18.92 1.57 -8.89
C LEU A 38 -18.05 2.82 -9.02
N ALA A 39 -18.56 3.89 -9.65
CA ALA A 39 -17.84 5.15 -9.80
C ALA A 39 -17.47 5.79 -8.46
N LYS A 40 -18.36 5.72 -7.44
CA LYS A 40 -18.07 6.20 -6.09
C LYS A 40 -17.04 5.32 -5.38
N GLY A 41 -17.10 4.00 -5.58
CA GLY A 41 -16.11 3.06 -5.07
C GLY A 41 -14.72 3.35 -5.61
N ASP A 42 -14.61 3.58 -6.92
CA ASP A 42 -13.35 3.95 -7.57
C ASP A 42 -12.81 5.27 -7.04
N ALA A 43 -13.64 6.32 -6.93
CA ALA A 43 -13.23 7.62 -6.40
C ALA A 43 -12.75 7.53 -4.93
N ALA A 44 -13.41 6.72 -4.11
CA ALA A 44 -12.98 6.46 -2.74
C ALA A 44 -11.65 5.70 -2.71
N ALA A 45 -11.45 4.72 -3.57
CA ALA A 45 -10.20 3.98 -3.69
C ALA A 45 -9.04 4.88 -4.16
N GLU A 46 -9.25 5.74 -5.14
CA GLU A 46 -8.27 6.74 -5.59
C GLU A 46 -7.84 7.67 -4.44
N SER A 47 -8.78 7.98 -3.54
CA SER A 47 -8.53 8.78 -2.33
C SER A 47 -7.93 7.98 -1.17
N ARG A 48 -7.62 6.70 -1.36
CA ARG A 48 -7.14 5.77 -0.31
C ARG A 48 -8.11 5.58 0.87
N GLN A 49 -9.38 5.81 0.66
CA GLN A 49 -10.46 5.56 1.63
C GLN A 49 -11.02 4.14 1.46
N TRP A 50 -10.20 3.13 1.74
CA TRP A 50 -10.47 1.74 1.39
C TRP A 50 -11.75 1.17 2.02
N GLY A 51 -12.05 1.53 3.27
CA GLY A 51 -13.28 1.11 3.94
C GLY A 51 -14.53 1.65 3.22
N LEU A 52 -14.50 2.92 2.82
CA LEU A 52 -15.58 3.57 2.07
C LEU A 52 -15.73 2.95 0.67
N ALA A 53 -14.61 2.69 -0.01
CA ALA A 53 -14.59 2.00 -1.29
C ALA A 53 -15.24 0.60 -1.20
N ALA A 54 -14.86 -0.19 -0.18
CA ALA A 54 -15.44 -1.51 0.05
C ALA A 54 -16.97 -1.45 0.27
N GLY A 55 -17.45 -0.43 0.95
CA GLY A 55 -18.89 -0.20 1.14
C GLY A 55 -19.62 0.11 -0.16
N TYR A 56 -19.08 0.99 -1.01
CA TYR A 56 -19.71 1.31 -2.30
C TYR A 56 -19.68 0.12 -3.26
N PHE A 57 -18.60 -0.64 -3.31
CA PHE A 57 -18.55 -1.86 -4.13
C PHE A 57 -19.53 -2.93 -3.62
N ALA A 58 -19.71 -3.05 -2.29
CA ALA A 58 -20.74 -3.91 -1.73
C ALA A 58 -22.17 -3.45 -2.11
N ALA A 59 -22.43 -2.14 -2.11
CA ALA A 59 -23.69 -1.58 -2.57
C ALA A 59 -23.93 -1.86 -4.07
N ALA A 60 -22.90 -1.73 -4.91
CA ALA A 60 -23.00 -2.08 -6.32
C ALA A 60 -23.36 -3.57 -6.53
N ARG A 61 -22.82 -4.49 -5.72
CA ARG A 61 -23.15 -5.92 -5.75
C ARG A 61 -24.63 -6.21 -5.40
N MET A 62 -25.25 -5.42 -4.55
CA MET A 62 -26.69 -5.58 -4.22
C MET A 62 -27.58 -5.22 -5.40
N GLU A 63 -27.17 -4.28 -6.23
CA GLU A 63 -27.94 -3.86 -7.41
C GLU A 63 -27.67 -4.82 -8.61
N THR A 64 -26.40 -5.14 -8.85
CA THR A 64 -25.97 -6.10 -9.87
C THR A 64 -24.75 -6.84 -9.34
N ASP A 65 -24.80 -8.16 -9.25
CA ASP A 65 -23.63 -8.96 -8.83
C ASP A 65 -22.60 -9.07 -9.96
N SER A 66 -22.15 -7.91 -10.45
CA SER A 66 -21.16 -7.85 -11.53
C SER A 66 -19.77 -8.25 -11.04
N LEU A 67 -18.95 -8.77 -11.94
CA LEU A 67 -17.55 -9.09 -11.63
C LEU A 67 -16.79 -7.83 -11.15
N ALA A 68 -17.07 -6.65 -11.72
CA ALA A 68 -16.47 -5.38 -11.31
C ALA A 68 -16.77 -5.06 -9.84
N ALA A 69 -18.02 -5.24 -9.41
CA ALA A 69 -18.40 -5.00 -8.02
C ALA A 69 -17.76 -6.02 -7.06
N GLN A 70 -17.68 -7.29 -7.46
CA GLN A 70 -17.01 -8.35 -6.67
C GLN A 70 -15.51 -8.06 -6.53
N TRP A 71 -14.84 -7.77 -7.63
CA TRP A 71 -13.42 -7.41 -7.65
C TRP A 71 -13.13 -6.17 -6.82
N GLY A 72 -13.85 -5.08 -7.07
CA GLY A 72 -13.65 -3.82 -6.36
C GLY A 72 -13.81 -4.00 -4.85
N GLN A 73 -14.82 -4.77 -4.40
CA GLN A 73 -15.03 -5.06 -2.99
C GLN A 73 -13.88 -5.86 -2.38
N ALA A 74 -13.44 -6.95 -3.03
CA ALA A 74 -12.32 -7.76 -2.56
C ALA A 74 -11.04 -6.93 -2.49
N TRP A 75 -10.77 -6.16 -3.53
CA TRP A 75 -9.61 -5.28 -3.61
C TRP A 75 -9.59 -4.20 -2.51
N ALA A 76 -10.70 -3.51 -2.29
CA ALA A 76 -10.78 -2.51 -1.25
C ALA A 76 -10.65 -3.13 0.16
N ARG A 77 -11.29 -4.29 0.39
CA ARG A 77 -11.22 -5.02 1.69
C ARG A 77 -9.80 -5.44 2.04
N SER A 78 -9.01 -5.88 1.06
CA SER A 78 -7.62 -6.31 1.29
C SER A 78 -6.69 -5.17 1.75
N ARG A 79 -7.10 -3.91 1.56
CA ARG A 79 -6.35 -2.70 1.92
C ARG A 79 -6.88 -1.96 3.13
N ALA A 80 -8.15 -2.17 3.46
CA ALA A 80 -8.82 -1.40 4.49
C ALA A 80 -8.44 -1.87 5.89
N SER A 81 -8.07 -0.95 6.76
CA SER A 81 -8.02 -1.20 8.19
C SER A 81 -9.42 -1.41 8.73
N THR A 82 -9.58 -2.40 9.59
CA THR A 82 -10.86 -2.77 10.20
C THR A 82 -10.98 -2.14 11.58
N ARG A 83 -12.07 -1.44 11.83
CA ARG A 83 -12.38 -0.94 13.16
C ARG A 83 -12.79 -2.11 14.05
N LEU A 84 -11.98 -2.42 15.08
CA LEU A 84 -12.28 -3.49 16.03
C LEU A 84 -13.37 -3.06 16.98
N TRP A 85 -13.23 -1.88 17.57
CA TRP A 85 -14.22 -1.30 18.48
C TRP A 85 -14.06 0.22 18.64
N THR A 86 -15.08 0.84 19.21
CA THR A 86 -15.14 2.26 19.55
C THR A 86 -15.66 2.44 20.97
N LYS A 87 -15.09 3.39 21.70
CA LYS A 87 -15.61 3.92 22.96
C LYS A 87 -15.76 5.44 22.87
N THR A 88 -16.76 5.96 23.57
CA THR A 88 -17.01 7.41 23.65
C THR A 88 -17.05 7.86 25.10
N PHE A 89 -16.50 9.03 25.33
CA PHE A 89 -16.38 9.67 26.63
C PHE A 89 -16.95 11.09 26.59
N GLU A 90 -17.31 11.64 27.73
CA GLU A 90 -17.81 13.03 27.82
C GLU A 90 -16.70 14.08 27.56
N GLY A 91 -15.42 13.68 27.71
CA GLY A 91 -14.26 14.53 27.47
C GLY A 91 -13.38 14.06 26.31
N SER A 92 -12.36 14.86 25.97
CA SER A 92 -11.39 14.54 24.92
C SER A 92 -10.48 13.39 25.33
N VAL A 93 -10.14 12.49 24.43
CA VAL A 93 -9.07 11.50 24.58
C VAL A 93 -7.76 12.13 24.12
N LEU A 94 -6.88 12.44 25.07
CA LEU A 94 -5.63 13.18 24.81
C LEU A 94 -4.43 12.28 24.55
N THR A 95 -4.45 11.05 25.13
CA THR A 95 -3.34 10.11 25.05
C THR A 95 -3.81 8.67 25.08
N ALA A 96 -3.09 7.82 24.37
CA ALA A 96 -3.27 6.36 24.41
C ALA A 96 -1.93 5.65 24.15
N THR A 97 -1.75 4.46 24.74
CA THR A 97 -0.56 3.63 24.53
C THR A 97 -0.88 2.16 24.74
N PHE A 98 -0.25 1.28 23.94
CA PHE A 98 -0.35 -0.16 24.10
C PHE A 98 0.65 -0.67 25.13
N SER A 99 0.27 -1.74 25.85
CA SER A 99 1.21 -2.54 26.62
C SER A 99 2.25 -3.21 25.72
N PRO A 100 3.44 -3.56 26.23
CA PRO A 100 4.50 -4.18 25.42
C PRO A 100 4.12 -5.53 24.78
N ASP A 101 3.14 -6.23 25.33
CA ASP A 101 2.59 -7.47 24.77
C ASP A 101 1.41 -7.23 23.79
N GLY A 102 1.01 -5.96 23.61
CA GLY A 102 -0.09 -5.55 22.71
C GLY A 102 -1.50 -5.92 23.18
N ARG A 103 -1.66 -6.50 24.39
CA ARG A 103 -2.97 -6.99 24.85
C ARG A 103 -3.80 -5.94 25.57
N VAL A 104 -3.16 -4.97 26.18
CA VAL A 104 -3.82 -3.90 26.94
C VAL A 104 -3.58 -2.56 26.24
N LEU A 105 -4.63 -1.75 26.14
CA LEU A 105 -4.55 -0.35 25.73
C LEU A 105 -4.85 0.53 26.95
N ALA A 106 -3.96 1.46 27.28
CA ALA A 106 -4.23 2.53 28.22
C ALA A 106 -4.68 3.78 27.48
N SER A 107 -5.74 4.43 27.96
CA SER A 107 -6.23 5.71 27.43
C SER A 107 -6.57 6.67 28.55
N ALA A 108 -6.34 7.97 28.33
CA ALA A 108 -6.65 9.02 29.27
C ALA A 108 -6.93 10.34 28.55
N GLY A 109 -7.50 11.29 29.29
CA GLY A 109 -7.84 12.59 28.71
C GLY A 109 -8.28 13.63 29.71
N THR A 110 -9.24 14.46 29.31
CA THR A 110 -9.72 15.62 30.09
C THR A 110 -10.55 15.25 31.29
N ASP A 111 -11.02 13.99 31.38
CA ASP A 111 -11.83 13.49 32.51
C ASP A 111 -11.00 12.96 33.69
N SER A 112 -9.68 13.15 33.66
CA SER A 112 -8.72 12.74 34.69
C SER A 112 -8.63 11.24 35.00
N VAL A 113 -9.38 10.38 34.32
CA VAL A 113 -9.44 8.92 34.55
C VAL A 113 -8.61 8.20 33.50
N ILE A 114 -7.70 7.34 33.94
CA ILE A 114 -6.99 6.43 33.07
C ILE A 114 -7.79 5.14 32.96
N ARG A 115 -7.97 4.62 31.76
CA ARG A 115 -8.70 3.38 31.50
C ARG A 115 -7.81 2.36 30.83
N LEU A 116 -7.84 1.14 31.32
CA LEU A 116 -7.15 0.00 30.72
C LEU A 116 -8.20 -0.87 30.01
N TRP A 117 -7.94 -1.21 28.75
CA TRP A 117 -8.85 -1.94 27.89
C TRP A 117 -8.21 -3.23 27.38
N ASP A 118 -8.98 -4.31 27.32
CA ASP A 118 -8.62 -5.49 26.52
C ASP A 118 -8.68 -5.10 25.02
N VAL A 119 -7.57 -5.22 24.32
CA VAL A 119 -7.44 -4.79 22.91
C VAL A 119 -8.34 -5.63 22.01
N SER A 120 -8.44 -6.93 22.25
CA SER A 120 -9.18 -7.87 21.41
C SER A 120 -10.69 -7.74 21.56
N ARG A 121 -11.17 -7.47 22.78
CA ARG A 121 -12.60 -7.45 23.14
C ARG A 121 -13.16 -6.03 23.32
N GLY A 122 -12.28 -5.05 23.55
CA GLY A 122 -12.70 -3.69 23.91
C GLY A 122 -13.38 -3.61 25.28
N GLU A 123 -13.13 -4.58 26.17
CA GLU A 123 -13.66 -4.60 27.53
C GLU A 123 -12.80 -3.74 28.43
N LEU A 124 -13.44 -3.02 29.36
CA LEU A 124 -12.76 -2.25 30.38
C LEU A 124 -12.20 -3.20 31.44
N LEU A 125 -10.88 -3.23 31.59
CA LEU A 125 -10.18 -4.05 32.58
C LEU A 125 -10.06 -3.32 33.92
N ALA A 126 -9.71 -2.02 33.91
CA ALA A 126 -9.54 -1.21 35.09
C ALA A 126 -9.73 0.28 34.84
N LYS A 127 -10.11 1.01 35.88
CA LYS A 127 -10.03 2.48 35.97
C LYS A 127 -8.99 2.84 37.01
N LEU A 128 -8.06 3.73 36.67
CA LEU A 128 -7.06 4.27 37.57
C LEU A 128 -7.46 5.71 37.89
N GLU A 129 -7.93 5.92 39.09
CA GLU A 129 -8.40 7.22 39.57
C GLU A 129 -7.40 7.81 40.55
N GLY A 130 -7.22 9.14 40.53
CA GLY A 130 -6.31 9.83 41.42
C GLY A 130 -5.75 11.14 40.86
N HIS A 131 -5.68 11.30 39.55
CA HIS A 131 -5.37 12.62 38.98
C HIS A 131 -6.48 13.63 39.28
N SER A 132 -6.09 14.85 39.65
CA SER A 132 -7.04 15.93 39.96
C SER A 132 -7.50 16.71 38.74
N ALA A 133 -6.86 16.51 37.58
CA ALA A 133 -7.15 17.20 36.33
C ALA A 133 -6.71 16.35 35.11
N GLU A 134 -6.67 16.95 33.95
CA GLU A 134 -6.38 16.33 32.66
C GLU A 134 -5.07 15.51 32.64
N VAL A 135 -5.12 14.33 32.05
CA VAL A 135 -3.97 13.46 31.82
C VAL A 135 -3.53 13.58 30.36
N HIS A 136 -2.32 14.08 30.14
CA HIS A 136 -1.79 14.36 28.81
C HIS A 136 -0.84 13.30 28.27
N ALA A 137 -0.25 12.48 29.15
CA ALA A 137 0.70 11.43 28.76
C ALA A 137 0.51 10.18 29.59
N VAL A 138 0.61 9.02 28.92
CA VAL A 138 0.67 7.69 29.53
C VAL A 138 1.75 6.86 28.86
N ALA A 139 2.49 6.04 29.62
CA ALA A 139 3.52 5.15 29.08
C ALA A 139 3.60 3.87 29.93
N PHE A 140 3.67 2.70 29.29
CA PHE A 140 3.96 1.43 29.96
C PHE A 140 5.47 1.26 30.13
N SER A 141 5.89 0.61 31.25
CA SER A 141 7.23 0.06 31.37
C SER A 141 7.46 -1.07 30.36
N PRO A 142 8.71 -1.33 29.93
CA PRO A 142 8.99 -2.35 28.91
C PRO A 142 8.60 -3.78 29.30
N ASP A 143 8.51 -4.07 30.61
CA ASP A 143 8.02 -5.34 31.15
C ASP A 143 6.50 -5.37 31.32
N GLY A 144 5.81 -4.27 31.04
CA GLY A 144 4.36 -4.12 31.16
C GLY A 144 3.82 -4.03 32.61
N ARG A 145 4.69 -4.09 33.61
CA ARG A 145 4.25 -4.12 35.02
C ARG A 145 3.84 -2.77 35.59
N LEU A 146 4.45 -1.70 35.07
CA LEU A 146 4.17 -0.35 35.49
C LEU A 146 3.54 0.46 34.37
N LEU A 147 2.66 1.37 34.75
CA LEU A 147 2.16 2.44 33.91
C LEU A 147 2.52 3.77 34.54
N ALA A 148 3.15 4.65 33.78
CA ALA A 148 3.32 6.05 34.16
C ALA A 148 2.22 6.89 33.54
N SER A 149 1.72 7.88 34.28
CA SER A 149 0.75 8.85 33.80
C SER A 149 1.07 10.25 34.30
N ALA A 150 0.83 11.25 33.48
CA ALA A 150 1.10 12.62 33.84
C ALA A 150 0.20 13.63 33.11
N GLY A 151 0.07 14.81 33.70
CA GLY A 151 -0.72 15.91 33.12
C GLY A 151 -0.65 17.15 33.99
N ARG A 152 -1.79 17.75 34.24
CA ARG A 152 -1.94 18.90 35.13
C ARG A 152 -2.19 18.44 36.56
N PRO A 153 -1.61 19.04 37.59
CA PRO A 153 -0.73 20.24 37.61
C PRO A 153 0.80 19.97 37.54
N GLY A 154 1.25 18.87 36.90
CA GLY A 154 2.67 18.54 36.77
C GLY A 154 3.07 17.29 37.56
N GLU A 155 2.11 16.58 38.14
CA GLU A 155 2.33 15.31 38.83
C GLU A 155 2.54 14.17 37.85
N ILE A 156 3.49 13.28 38.17
CA ILE A 156 3.69 12.01 37.46
C ILE A 156 3.36 10.89 38.45
N ARG A 157 2.40 10.04 38.11
CA ARG A 157 1.99 8.89 38.91
C ARG A 157 2.43 7.62 38.24
N ILE A 158 2.95 6.70 39.08
CA ILE A 158 3.34 5.36 38.66
C ILE A 158 2.34 4.38 39.27
N TRP A 159 1.80 3.51 38.42
CA TRP A 159 0.77 2.53 38.80
C TRP A 159 1.30 1.12 38.54
N ASP A 160 0.93 0.19 39.41
CA ASP A 160 0.97 -1.23 39.09
C ASP A 160 -0.15 -1.53 38.08
N SER A 161 0.22 -1.92 36.86
CA SER A 161 -0.73 -2.11 35.78
C SER A 161 -1.68 -3.27 35.96
N SER A 162 -1.28 -4.28 36.77
CA SER A 162 -2.06 -5.48 37.03
C SER A 162 -3.06 -5.29 38.16
N GLN A 163 -2.68 -4.50 39.20
CA GLN A 163 -3.50 -4.25 40.37
C GLN A 163 -4.29 -2.93 40.29
N GLY A 164 -3.95 -2.06 39.37
CA GLY A 164 -4.55 -0.73 39.24
C GLY A 164 -4.22 0.21 40.40
N ARG A 165 -3.19 -0.10 41.20
CA ARG A 165 -2.80 0.64 42.41
C ARG A 165 -1.65 1.59 42.11
N GLN A 166 -1.74 2.84 42.61
CA GLN A 166 -0.63 3.77 42.57
C GLN A 166 0.52 3.28 43.48
N VAL A 167 1.74 3.21 42.92
CA VAL A 167 2.94 2.77 43.64
C VAL A 167 3.94 3.89 43.90
N ALA A 168 3.92 4.96 43.11
CA ALA A 168 4.77 6.14 43.34
C ALA A 168 4.11 7.43 42.81
N LEU A 169 4.58 8.55 43.39
CA LEU A 169 4.25 9.90 42.91
C LEU A 169 5.56 10.68 42.77
N LEU A 170 5.87 11.11 41.54
CA LEU A 170 7.05 11.91 41.25
C LEU A 170 6.63 13.38 41.12
N GLN A 171 7.25 14.23 41.93
CA GLN A 171 6.98 15.68 41.97
C GLN A 171 8.20 16.46 41.55
N GLY A 172 7.99 17.54 40.80
CA GLY A 172 9.09 18.40 40.38
C GLY A 172 8.72 19.31 39.19
N HIS A 173 7.93 18.86 38.21
CA HIS A 173 7.42 19.75 37.18
C HIS A 173 6.50 20.81 37.81
N SER A 174 6.65 22.06 37.35
CA SER A 174 5.85 23.17 37.84
C SER A 174 4.61 23.47 36.99
N ASP A 175 4.44 22.76 35.87
CA ASP A 175 3.30 22.91 34.95
C ASP A 175 3.04 21.57 34.25
N VAL A 176 2.10 21.57 33.31
CA VAL A 176 1.61 20.38 32.59
C VAL A 176 2.73 19.54 32.00
N VAL A 177 2.75 18.25 32.31
CA VAL A 177 3.63 17.28 31.69
C VAL A 177 2.96 16.77 30.40
N ARG A 178 3.65 16.91 29.27
CA ARG A 178 3.14 16.60 27.93
C ARG A 178 3.63 15.27 27.37
N GLY A 179 4.80 14.82 27.77
CA GLY A 179 5.41 13.59 27.26
C GLY A 179 6.03 12.75 28.36
N LEU A 180 5.90 11.42 28.23
CA LEU A 180 6.48 10.39 29.09
C LEU A 180 7.08 9.27 28.23
N ALA A 181 8.24 8.77 28.64
CA ALA A 181 8.84 7.56 28.08
C ALA A 181 9.64 6.80 29.11
N PHE A 182 9.45 5.49 29.22
CA PHE A 182 10.36 4.63 29.97
C PHE A 182 11.62 4.35 29.13
N SER A 183 12.76 4.19 29.80
CA SER A 183 13.96 3.64 29.16
C SER A 183 13.75 2.16 28.79
N PRO A 184 14.44 1.62 27.77
CA PRO A 184 14.33 0.22 27.36
C PRO A 184 14.57 -0.79 28.48
N GLY A 185 15.43 -0.49 29.47
CA GLY A 185 15.64 -1.32 30.64
C GLY A 185 14.64 -1.08 31.80
N GLY A 186 13.70 -0.15 31.63
CA GLY A 186 12.64 0.14 32.62
C GLY A 186 13.09 0.83 33.90
N LYS A 187 14.39 1.14 34.05
CA LYS A 187 14.95 1.75 35.27
C LYS A 187 14.81 3.27 35.33
N MET A 188 14.66 3.90 34.17
CA MET A 188 14.50 5.35 34.05
C MET A 188 13.16 5.68 33.40
N LEU A 189 12.61 6.83 33.80
CA LEU A 189 11.48 7.45 33.16
C LEU A 189 11.92 8.87 32.70
N ALA A 190 11.67 9.23 31.48
CA ALA A 190 11.78 10.61 31.01
C ALA A 190 10.43 11.29 30.99
N SER A 191 10.41 12.58 31.31
CA SER A 191 9.23 13.45 31.23
C SER A 191 9.58 14.79 30.64
N CYS A 192 8.63 15.44 29.97
CA CYS A 192 8.79 16.81 29.48
C CYS A 192 7.49 17.59 29.57
N GLY A 193 7.58 18.91 29.65
CA GLY A 193 6.38 19.70 29.90
C GLY A 193 6.42 21.17 29.50
N VAL A 194 5.33 21.83 29.87
CA VAL A 194 5.08 23.26 29.64
C VAL A 194 6.05 24.15 30.45
N ASP A 195 6.62 23.62 31.53
CA ASP A 195 7.67 24.28 32.31
C ASP A 195 9.03 24.34 31.58
N LYS A 196 9.08 23.95 30.29
CA LYS A 196 10.24 23.95 29.41
C LYS A 196 11.32 22.94 29.79
N THR A 197 11.07 22.12 30.84
CA THR A 197 12.05 21.15 31.34
C THR A 197 11.84 19.76 30.76
N VAL A 198 12.94 19.03 30.57
CA VAL A 198 13.01 17.60 30.31
C VAL A 198 13.70 16.97 31.51
N ARG A 199 13.05 16.02 32.16
CA ARG A 199 13.55 15.40 33.38
C ARG A 199 13.68 13.90 33.21
N VAL A 200 14.70 13.33 33.84
CA VAL A 200 14.92 11.89 33.90
C VAL A 200 14.87 11.47 35.37
N TRP A 201 14.04 10.49 35.64
CA TRP A 201 13.74 9.99 36.98
C TRP A 201 14.29 8.56 37.14
N ASP A 202 14.76 8.23 38.32
CA ASP A 202 14.99 6.86 38.76
C ASP A 202 13.66 6.29 39.21
N VAL A 203 13.18 5.24 38.52
CA VAL A 203 11.86 4.65 38.79
C VAL A 203 11.82 3.94 40.14
N GLY A 204 12.92 3.28 40.52
CA GLY A 204 13.01 2.53 41.78
C GLY A 204 13.15 3.45 42.98
N ALA A 205 13.94 4.51 42.88
CA ALA A 205 14.17 5.47 43.95
C ALA A 205 13.09 6.58 44.01
N GLY A 206 12.34 6.79 42.93
CA GLY A 206 11.36 7.88 42.85
C GLY A 206 11.97 9.29 42.81
N THR A 207 13.24 9.45 42.39
CA THR A 207 13.99 10.69 42.46
C THR A 207 14.43 11.18 41.07
N GLU A 208 14.53 12.52 40.92
CA GLU A 208 15.07 13.15 39.70
C GLU A 208 16.59 12.88 39.62
N ARG A 209 17.05 12.35 38.47
CA ARG A 209 18.46 12.09 38.18
C ARG A 209 19.11 13.17 37.33
N MET A 210 18.36 13.73 36.37
CA MET A 210 18.85 14.71 35.41
C MET A 210 17.73 15.65 35.01
N ARG A 211 18.13 16.88 34.63
CA ARG A 211 17.25 17.91 34.10
C ARG A 211 17.94 18.60 32.93
N PHE A 212 17.17 18.83 31.88
CA PHE A 212 17.55 19.58 30.70
C PHE A 212 16.47 20.62 30.39
N GLU A 213 16.79 21.65 29.62
CA GLU A 213 15.88 22.74 29.36
C GLU A 213 15.80 23.07 27.86
N HIS A 214 14.60 23.37 27.39
CA HIS A 214 14.31 23.99 26.09
C HIS A 214 14.05 25.47 26.22
N ASP A 215 14.10 26.20 25.09
CA ASP A 215 13.79 27.65 25.06
C ASP A 215 12.27 27.85 25.18
N GLU A 216 11.44 26.88 24.78
CA GLU A 216 9.98 26.84 24.89
C GLU A 216 9.49 25.49 25.37
N TYR A 217 8.15 25.28 25.46
CA TYR A 217 7.51 24.05 25.95
C TYR A 217 8.08 22.81 25.28
N ALA A 218 8.48 21.84 26.08
CA ALA A 218 8.85 20.51 25.57
C ALA A 218 7.59 19.64 25.41
N ILE A 219 7.47 18.96 24.27
CA ILE A 219 6.21 18.29 23.83
C ILE A 219 6.33 16.77 23.94
N SER A 220 7.39 16.17 23.42
CA SER A 220 7.59 14.72 23.47
C SER A 220 9.01 14.33 23.84
N VAL A 221 9.18 13.14 24.38
CA VAL A 221 10.47 12.55 24.74
C VAL A 221 10.55 11.08 24.29
N ALA A 222 11.76 10.64 23.93
CA ALA A 222 12.02 9.24 23.58
C ALA A 222 13.46 8.86 23.94
N PHE A 223 13.68 7.66 24.49
CA PHE A 223 15.00 7.11 24.69
C PHE A 223 15.51 6.42 23.42
N SER A 224 16.82 6.45 23.19
CA SER A 224 17.48 5.54 22.26
C SER A 224 17.47 4.11 22.76
N GLY A 225 17.51 3.13 21.86
CA GLY A 225 17.48 1.71 22.22
C GLY A 225 18.64 1.26 23.10
N ASP A 226 19.79 1.96 23.05
CA ASP A 226 20.99 1.72 23.86
C ASP A 226 21.02 2.50 25.19
N GLU A 227 19.96 3.27 25.50
CA GLU A 227 19.82 4.14 26.69
C GLU A 227 20.88 5.23 26.84
N ARG A 228 21.69 5.50 25.79
CA ARG A 228 22.73 6.53 25.86
C ARG A 228 22.21 7.92 25.55
N HIS A 229 21.15 7.99 24.76
CA HIS A 229 20.61 9.26 24.30
C HIS A 229 19.14 9.42 24.66
N LEU A 230 18.75 10.65 24.88
CA LEU A 230 17.35 11.07 25.03
C LEU A 230 17.04 12.08 23.93
N LEU A 231 15.90 11.93 23.28
CA LEU A 231 15.34 12.89 22.34
C LEU A 231 14.25 13.68 23.02
N SER A 232 14.20 14.98 22.76
CA SER A 232 13.06 15.83 23.15
C SER A 232 12.69 16.80 22.04
N THR A 233 11.38 16.97 21.82
CA THR A 233 10.82 17.92 20.84
C THR A 233 10.19 19.12 21.53
N SER A 234 10.12 20.27 20.86
CA SER A 234 9.68 21.51 21.48
C SER A 234 8.85 22.42 20.57
N MET A 235 8.12 23.34 21.20
CA MET A 235 7.48 24.48 20.55
C MET A 235 8.49 25.48 19.99
N ASP A 236 9.76 25.44 20.42
CA ASP A 236 10.83 26.28 19.90
C ASP A 236 11.27 25.88 18.47
N ARG A 237 10.54 24.93 17.81
CA ARG A 237 10.76 24.39 16.46
C ARG A 237 12.01 23.52 16.37
N SER A 238 12.67 23.22 17.49
CA SER A 238 13.84 22.37 17.54
C SER A 238 13.53 20.99 18.15
N THR A 239 14.37 20.04 17.82
CA THR A 239 14.47 18.77 18.51
C THR A 239 15.88 18.69 19.07
N ARG A 240 16.02 18.34 20.35
CA ARG A 240 17.32 18.18 21.00
C ARG A 240 17.59 16.72 21.29
N VAL A 241 18.84 16.35 21.07
CA VAL A 241 19.37 15.03 21.41
C VAL A 241 20.37 15.24 22.56
N TRP A 242 20.14 14.54 23.66
CA TRP A 242 20.92 14.68 24.89
C TRP A 242 21.77 13.42 25.07
N ASP A 243 23.04 13.58 25.38
CA ASP A 243 23.91 12.50 25.87
C ASP A 243 23.69 12.34 27.37
N LEU A 244 23.15 11.20 27.79
CA LEU A 244 22.81 10.92 29.19
C LEU A 244 24.06 10.64 30.05
N GLY A 245 25.13 10.15 29.45
CA GLY A 245 26.42 9.93 30.13
C GLY A 245 27.13 11.23 30.42
N ALA A 246 27.27 12.09 29.38
CA ALA A 246 27.90 13.39 29.50
C ALA A 246 26.98 14.45 30.13
N ARG A 247 25.67 14.24 30.13
CA ARG A 247 24.62 15.17 30.60
C ARG A 247 24.61 16.50 29.83
N THR A 248 24.87 16.45 28.53
CA THR A 248 24.95 17.60 27.64
C THR A 248 24.10 17.45 26.39
N GLU A 249 23.79 18.56 25.73
CA GLU A 249 23.19 18.55 24.40
C GLU A 249 24.21 18.00 23.39
N LEU A 250 23.87 16.90 22.69
CA LEU A 250 24.69 16.30 21.64
C LEU A 250 24.39 16.95 20.29
N HIS A 251 23.12 17.10 19.96
CA HIS A 251 22.65 17.72 18.73
C HIS A 251 21.42 18.58 18.96
N ARG A 252 21.35 19.71 18.21
CA ARG A 252 20.14 20.50 18.03
C ARG A 252 19.70 20.37 16.57
N LEU A 253 18.63 19.66 16.34
CA LEU A 253 18.05 19.43 15.02
C LEU A 253 17.13 20.62 14.69
N VAL A 254 17.56 21.48 13.77
CA VAL A 254 16.86 22.70 13.38
C VAL A 254 16.46 22.61 11.91
N GLY A 255 15.29 23.13 11.59
CA GLY A 255 14.81 23.17 10.21
C GLY A 255 13.29 23.14 10.09
N HIS A 256 12.56 22.61 11.08
CA HIS A 256 11.11 22.75 11.12
C HIS A 256 10.70 24.22 11.24
N GLU A 257 9.64 24.59 10.52
CA GLU A 257 9.13 25.97 10.49
C GLU A 257 8.10 26.25 11.60
N GLU A 258 7.54 25.15 12.17
CA GLU A 258 6.56 25.17 13.24
C GLU A 258 6.95 24.19 14.37
N LYS A 259 6.18 24.18 15.48
CA LYS A 259 6.40 23.31 16.64
C LYS A 259 6.54 21.85 16.25
N VAL A 260 7.46 21.13 16.90
CA VAL A 260 7.70 19.70 16.66
C VAL A 260 6.87 18.89 17.66
N GLU A 261 5.86 18.19 17.15
CA GLU A 261 4.89 17.47 17.98
C GLU A 261 5.37 16.07 18.43
N SER A 262 6.15 15.38 17.60
CA SER A 262 6.58 14.02 17.89
C SER A 262 8.00 13.76 17.44
N GLY A 263 8.71 12.88 18.16
CA GLY A 263 10.04 12.42 17.77
C GLY A 263 10.29 11.00 18.24
N ALA A 264 11.03 10.21 17.45
CA ALA A 264 11.37 8.82 17.74
C ALA A 264 12.73 8.43 17.18
N PHE A 265 13.41 7.49 17.84
CA PHE A 265 14.59 6.81 17.31
C PHE A 265 14.17 5.57 16.51
N SER A 266 14.94 5.21 15.47
CA SER A 266 14.83 3.90 14.83
C SER A 266 15.36 2.79 15.76
N ALA A 267 14.91 1.55 15.55
CA ALA A 267 15.32 0.41 16.37
C ALA A 267 16.83 0.17 16.36
N ASP A 268 17.51 0.46 15.24
CA ASP A 268 18.96 0.38 15.08
C ASP A 268 19.69 1.60 15.66
N GLY A 269 18.97 2.59 16.18
CA GLY A 269 19.50 3.84 16.73
C GLY A 269 20.20 4.76 15.72
N GLN A 270 20.18 4.45 14.40
CA GLN A 270 20.91 5.20 13.38
C GLN A 270 20.15 6.44 12.89
N ARG A 271 18.83 6.45 13.04
CA ARG A 271 17.95 7.51 12.53
C ARG A 271 17.05 8.07 13.60
N ILE A 272 16.71 9.33 13.43
CA ILE A 272 15.68 10.03 14.20
C ILE A 272 14.59 10.46 13.24
N MET A 273 13.33 10.28 13.62
CA MET A 273 12.16 10.86 12.97
C MET A 273 11.65 12.01 13.81
N THR A 274 11.27 13.11 13.18
CA THR A 274 10.56 14.23 13.79
C THR A 274 9.36 14.63 12.95
N ALA A 275 8.23 14.91 13.58
CA ALA A 275 7.01 15.37 12.90
C ALA A 275 6.52 16.68 13.51
N ALA A 276 6.21 17.66 12.64
CA ALA A 276 5.88 19.00 13.07
C ALA A 276 4.57 19.53 12.46
N ALA A 277 4.06 20.60 13.05
CA ALA A 277 2.89 21.32 12.58
C ALA A 277 3.07 21.96 11.19
N ASP A 278 4.30 22.12 10.73
CA ASP A 278 4.68 22.61 9.39
C ASP A 278 4.32 21.66 8.25
N ARG A 279 3.62 20.55 8.56
CA ARG A 279 3.21 19.50 7.62
C ARG A 279 4.38 18.75 7.03
N THR A 280 5.48 18.63 7.77
CA THR A 280 6.61 17.81 7.39
C THR A 280 6.95 16.77 8.46
N VAL A 281 7.39 15.61 7.99
CA VAL A 281 8.09 14.61 8.78
C VAL A 281 9.52 14.57 8.25
N ARG A 282 10.48 14.71 9.15
CA ARG A 282 11.91 14.78 8.80
C ARG A 282 12.66 13.61 9.40
N PHE A 283 13.62 13.12 8.65
CA PHE A 283 14.50 12.04 9.07
C PHE A 283 15.93 12.57 9.19
N TRP A 284 16.59 12.24 10.30
CA TRP A 284 17.89 12.75 10.63
C TRP A 284 18.84 11.61 10.96
N SER A 285 20.14 11.81 10.72
CA SER A 285 21.19 10.91 11.20
C SER A 285 21.42 11.15 12.69
N THR A 286 21.30 10.11 13.51
CA THR A 286 21.57 10.20 14.96
C THR A 286 23.04 10.56 15.21
N ARG A 287 23.96 10.05 14.39
CA ARG A 287 25.39 10.24 14.55
C ARG A 287 25.85 11.69 14.26
N SER A 288 25.32 12.28 13.17
CA SER A 288 25.79 13.59 12.70
C SER A 288 24.81 14.74 12.94
N GLY A 289 23.57 14.45 13.32
CA GLY A 289 22.49 15.44 13.40
C GLY A 289 22.05 16.00 12.05
N GLN A 290 22.55 15.48 10.92
CA GLN A 290 22.23 15.97 9.59
C GLN A 290 20.86 15.47 9.10
N LEU A 291 20.15 16.32 8.38
CA LEU A 291 18.91 15.99 7.70
C LEU A 291 19.19 14.98 6.58
N LEU A 292 18.44 13.86 6.58
CA LEU A 292 18.55 12.80 5.58
C LEU A 292 17.41 12.88 4.56
N ASP A 293 16.17 13.14 5.02
CA ASP A 293 15.00 13.15 4.15
C ASP A 293 13.86 14.00 4.74
N VAL A 294 12.92 14.44 3.88
CA VAL A 294 11.74 15.23 4.25
C VAL A 294 10.51 14.69 3.54
N LEU A 295 9.56 14.19 4.33
CA LEU A 295 8.25 13.79 3.86
C LEU A 295 7.24 14.94 4.05
N ARG A 296 6.55 15.36 2.98
CA ARG A 296 5.48 16.35 3.03
C ARG A 296 4.13 15.68 3.18
N ILE A 297 3.32 16.13 4.11
CA ILE A 297 1.99 15.63 4.44
C ILE A 297 0.93 16.72 4.25
N GLN A 298 -0.33 16.30 3.99
CA GLN A 298 -1.36 17.24 3.56
C GLN A 298 -2.03 18.03 4.69
N SER A 299 -2.09 17.49 5.92
CA SER A 299 -2.74 18.14 7.06
C SER A 299 -1.76 18.45 8.20
N GLY A 300 -2.12 19.40 9.06
CA GLY A 300 -1.37 19.68 10.29
C GLY A 300 -1.40 18.44 11.21
N VAL A 301 -0.29 18.21 11.90
CA VAL A 301 -0.05 17.05 12.77
C VAL A 301 -0.43 17.38 14.21
N SER A 302 -1.19 16.49 14.86
CA SER A 302 -1.38 16.50 16.33
C SER A 302 -0.50 15.47 17.02
N ALA A 303 -0.34 14.30 16.40
CA ALA A 303 0.52 13.23 16.88
C ALA A 303 0.96 12.36 15.70
N THR A 304 2.16 11.81 15.82
CA THR A 304 2.71 10.88 14.84
C THR A 304 3.45 9.77 15.57
N ILE A 305 3.23 8.55 15.12
CA ILE A 305 3.99 7.38 15.58
C ILE A 305 4.55 6.66 14.35
N ILE A 306 5.76 6.14 14.50
CA ILE A 306 6.43 5.33 13.50
C ILE A 306 6.76 3.95 14.08
N ASP A 307 6.65 2.90 13.29
CA ASP A 307 7.09 1.58 13.73
C ASP A 307 8.62 1.55 13.93
N PRO A 308 9.14 0.72 14.86
CA PRO A 308 10.57 0.70 15.16
C PRO A 308 11.48 0.41 13.96
N GLN A 309 10.98 -0.27 12.92
CA GLN A 309 11.71 -0.57 11.69
C GLN A 309 11.65 0.57 10.66
N PHE A 310 10.97 1.67 10.97
CA PHE A 310 10.78 2.82 10.08
C PHE A 310 10.14 2.44 8.73
N ARG A 311 9.10 1.56 8.78
CA ARG A 311 8.33 1.12 7.60
C ARG A 311 6.96 1.77 7.53
N LEU A 312 6.28 1.89 8.69
CA LEU A 312 4.94 2.42 8.82
C LEU A 312 4.93 3.69 9.66
N LEU A 313 4.35 4.74 9.13
CA LEU A 313 4.08 5.98 9.85
C LEU A 313 2.55 6.13 9.97
N VAL A 314 2.07 6.34 11.19
CA VAL A 314 0.65 6.63 11.48
C VAL A 314 0.56 8.04 12.05
N GLN A 315 -0.33 8.82 11.48
CA GLN A 315 -0.49 10.23 11.80
C GLN A 315 -1.92 10.56 12.19
N ALA A 316 -2.08 11.35 13.23
CA ALA A 316 -3.32 12.04 13.62
C ALA A 316 -3.31 13.48 13.10
N GLY A 317 -4.37 13.85 12.38
CA GLY A 317 -4.50 15.18 11.78
C GLY A 317 -5.46 16.11 12.54
N TRP A 318 -5.25 17.42 12.39
CA TRP A 318 -6.18 18.43 12.90
C TRP A 318 -7.54 18.41 12.20
N ASP A 319 -7.61 17.74 11.04
CA ASP A 319 -8.85 17.53 10.28
C ASP A 319 -9.65 16.30 10.77
N GLY A 320 -9.24 15.66 11.86
CA GLY A 320 -9.88 14.46 12.43
C GLY A 320 -9.53 13.17 11.71
N ARG A 321 -8.66 13.22 10.71
CA ARG A 321 -8.24 12.06 9.91
C ARG A 321 -7.06 11.35 10.52
N ILE A 322 -7.05 10.05 10.33
CA ILE A 322 -5.86 9.22 10.55
C ILE A 322 -5.31 8.84 9.18
N GLN A 323 -4.02 9.03 8.98
CA GLN A 323 -3.32 8.73 7.75
C GLN A 323 -2.19 7.74 8.02
N LEU A 324 -2.10 6.72 7.19
CA LEU A 324 -1.04 5.72 7.23
C LEU A 324 -0.14 5.91 6.02
N PHE A 325 1.16 5.96 6.23
CA PHE A 325 2.15 6.13 5.16
C PHE A 325 3.19 5.02 5.21
N ASP A 326 3.67 4.62 4.05
CA ASP A 326 4.96 3.94 3.95
C ASP A 326 6.06 4.94 4.29
N ALA A 327 6.75 4.73 5.41
CA ALA A 327 7.73 5.68 5.93
C ALA A 327 9.01 5.78 5.08
N ARG A 328 9.25 4.84 4.16
CA ARG A 328 10.42 4.83 3.27
C ARG A 328 10.16 5.59 1.98
N SER A 329 8.95 5.45 1.44
CA SER A 329 8.56 6.09 0.17
C SER A 329 7.79 7.38 0.37
N GLY A 330 7.24 7.61 1.55
CA GLY A 330 6.32 8.70 1.80
C GLY A 330 4.94 8.51 1.18
N GLU A 331 4.65 7.33 0.67
CA GLU A 331 3.39 7.05 0.02
C GLU A 331 2.26 6.93 1.04
N LEU A 332 1.13 7.59 0.77
CA LEU A 332 -0.09 7.43 1.54
C LEU A 332 -0.67 6.03 1.26
N LEU A 333 -0.71 5.18 2.28
CA LEU A 333 -1.27 3.83 2.21
C LEU A 333 -2.78 3.84 2.43
N GLU A 334 -3.24 4.60 3.42
CA GLU A 334 -4.65 4.65 3.80
C GLU A 334 -5.01 5.98 4.46
N ARG A 335 -6.25 6.41 4.25
CA ARG A 335 -6.87 7.55 4.91
C ARG A 335 -8.18 7.13 5.57
N LEU A 336 -8.30 7.41 6.86
CA LEU A 336 -9.48 7.11 7.66
C LEU A 336 -10.10 8.41 8.17
N ASP A 337 -11.37 8.64 7.91
CA ASP A 337 -12.16 9.70 8.54
C ASP A 337 -12.60 9.18 9.92
N ALA A 338 -11.70 9.28 10.90
CA ALA A 338 -11.84 8.61 12.19
C ALA A 338 -12.61 9.43 13.21
N HIS A 339 -12.37 10.75 13.25
CA HIS A 339 -12.90 11.65 14.27
C HIS A 339 -13.67 12.81 13.67
N ARG A 340 -14.69 13.28 14.39
CA ARG A 340 -15.51 14.46 13.99
C ARG A 340 -14.84 15.80 14.32
N SER A 341 -13.75 15.77 15.08
CA SER A 341 -12.92 16.91 15.47
C SER A 341 -11.46 16.45 15.41
N PHE A 342 -10.53 17.24 15.94
CA PHE A 342 -9.11 16.92 15.94
C PHE A 342 -8.84 15.50 16.46
N ALA A 343 -8.10 14.73 15.71
CA ALA A 343 -7.48 13.51 16.22
C ALA A 343 -6.28 13.94 17.09
N MET A 344 -6.30 13.59 18.37
CA MET A 344 -5.35 14.11 19.37
C MET A 344 -4.16 13.18 19.57
N THR A 345 -4.38 11.86 19.44
CA THR A 345 -3.37 10.85 19.70
C THR A 345 -3.50 9.66 18.77
N VAL A 346 -2.37 9.05 18.48
CA VAL A 346 -2.26 7.73 17.85
C VAL A 346 -1.27 6.87 18.62
N ALA A 347 -1.59 5.59 18.74
CA ALA A 347 -0.72 4.56 19.30
C ALA A 347 -0.65 3.37 18.36
N LEU A 348 0.49 2.71 18.29
CA LEU A 348 0.73 1.53 17.46
C LEU A 348 1.07 0.36 18.37
N SER A 349 0.47 -0.81 18.12
CA SER A 349 0.82 -2.04 18.83
C SER A 349 2.26 -2.46 18.49
N PRO A 350 2.95 -3.19 19.37
CA PRO A 350 4.33 -3.61 19.15
C PRO A 350 4.53 -4.46 17.90
N ASP A 351 3.52 -5.22 17.46
CA ASP A 351 3.54 -6.02 16.24
C ASP A 351 3.21 -5.19 14.96
N GLY A 352 2.79 -3.92 15.13
CA GLY A 352 2.41 -3.03 14.04
C GLY A 352 1.09 -3.39 13.35
N LEU A 353 0.34 -4.36 13.84
CA LEU A 353 -0.91 -4.84 13.21
C LEU A 353 -2.16 -4.16 13.76
N THR A 354 -2.08 -3.55 14.93
CA THR A 354 -3.20 -2.84 15.56
C THR A 354 -2.76 -1.42 15.89
N PHE A 355 -3.65 -0.46 15.70
CA PHE A 355 -3.41 0.91 16.15
C PHE A 355 -4.65 1.49 16.81
N ALA A 356 -4.45 2.46 17.69
CA ALA A 356 -5.51 3.21 18.35
C ALA A 356 -5.45 4.68 17.97
N SER A 357 -6.61 5.33 17.92
CA SER A 357 -6.71 6.78 17.75
C SER A 357 -7.70 7.36 18.75
N GLY A 358 -7.34 8.48 19.36
CA GLY A 358 -8.18 9.23 20.29
C GLY A 358 -8.41 10.65 19.78
N GLY A 359 -9.61 11.16 19.96
CA GLY A 359 -10.03 12.46 19.42
C GLY A 359 -10.55 13.43 20.45
N ARG A 360 -10.57 14.72 20.05
CA ARG A 360 -11.23 15.80 20.79
C ARG A 360 -12.75 15.63 20.86
N ASP A 361 -13.32 14.82 19.98
CA ASP A 361 -14.74 14.43 19.97
C ASP A 361 -15.09 13.39 21.06
N GLY A 362 -14.14 13.06 21.92
CA GLY A 362 -14.30 12.07 23.00
C GLY A 362 -14.31 10.63 22.52
N SER A 363 -14.01 10.36 21.27
CA SER A 363 -13.96 8.99 20.76
C SER A 363 -12.57 8.37 20.85
N LEU A 364 -12.54 7.08 21.18
CA LEU A 364 -11.38 6.19 21.12
C LEU A 364 -11.71 5.05 20.16
N HIS A 365 -10.95 4.92 19.10
CA HIS A 365 -11.09 3.85 18.12
C HIS A 365 -9.89 2.94 18.16
N VAL A 366 -10.11 1.64 18.01
CA VAL A 366 -9.06 0.66 17.80
C VAL A 366 -9.28 -0.03 16.46
N TRP A 367 -8.21 -0.15 15.70
CA TRP A 367 -8.20 -0.59 14.32
C TRP A 367 -7.24 -1.76 14.16
N SER A 368 -7.63 -2.75 13.38
CA SER A 368 -6.73 -3.81 12.90
C SER A 368 -6.34 -3.52 11.46
N ARG A 369 -5.06 -3.61 11.17
CA ARG A 369 -4.53 -3.55 9.80
C ARG A 369 -4.58 -4.93 9.15
N PRO A 370 -4.66 -5.01 7.81
CA PRO A 370 -4.43 -6.27 7.11
C PRO A 370 -3.07 -6.87 7.52
N ARG A 371 -3.03 -8.16 7.80
CA ARG A 371 -1.80 -8.88 8.23
C ARG A 371 -0.73 -8.90 7.14
N THR A 372 -1.14 -8.92 5.88
CA THR A 372 -0.26 -8.78 4.71
C THR A 372 -0.56 -7.43 4.06
N PRO A 373 0.46 -6.62 3.74
CA PRO A 373 0.21 -5.44 2.92
C PRO A 373 -0.40 -5.91 1.61
N ALA A 374 -1.56 -5.36 1.27
CA ALA A 374 -2.23 -5.66 0.00
C ALA A 374 -1.38 -5.25 -1.21
N GLU A 375 -0.42 -4.38 -0.99
CA GLU A 375 0.54 -3.91 -1.97
C GLU A 375 1.95 -3.98 -1.39
N VAL A 376 2.85 -4.68 -2.08
CA VAL A 376 4.27 -4.76 -1.74
C VAL A 376 5.04 -3.96 -2.78
N ILE A 377 5.86 -3.02 -2.34
CA ILE A 377 6.70 -2.21 -3.23
C ILE A 377 8.12 -2.76 -3.20
N LEU A 378 8.57 -3.31 -4.33
CA LEU A 378 9.91 -3.83 -4.51
C LEU A 378 10.81 -2.70 -5.04
N ARG A 379 11.89 -2.45 -4.34
CA ARG A 379 12.88 -1.42 -4.68
C ARG A 379 14.24 -2.04 -4.88
N GLY A 380 14.97 -1.58 -5.88
CA GLY A 380 16.32 -2.08 -6.18
C GLY A 380 16.84 -1.60 -7.51
N HIS A 381 15.99 -1.47 -8.53
CA HIS A 381 16.39 -0.87 -9.80
C HIS A 381 16.78 0.60 -9.61
N GLN A 382 17.84 1.00 -10.30
CA GLN A 382 18.34 2.39 -10.31
C GLN A 382 17.79 3.20 -11.50
N VAL A 383 17.18 2.51 -12.45
CA VAL A 383 16.62 3.03 -13.71
C VAL A 383 15.21 2.48 -13.93
N TRP A 384 14.57 2.86 -15.00
CA TRP A 384 13.25 2.35 -15.37
C TRP A 384 13.22 0.83 -15.45
N VAL A 385 12.17 0.22 -14.92
CA VAL A 385 11.93 -1.21 -15.08
C VAL A 385 11.11 -1.39 -16.36
N GLU A 386 11.73 -1.92 -17.42
CA GLU A 386 11.09 -2.03 -18.74
C GLU A 386 10.31 -3.33 -18.92
N ALA A 387 10.70 -4.39 -18.23
CA ALA A 387 10.09 -5.70 -18.39
C ALA A 387 9.86 -6.40 -17.05
N LEU A 388 8.79 -7.20 -16.97
CA LEU A 388 8.36 -7.88 -15.77
C LEU A 388 7.66 -9.19 -16.13
N ALA A 389 7.96 -10.28 -15.41
CA ALA A 389 7.28 -11.55 -15.55
C ALA A 389 7.32 -12.35 -14.25
N PHE A 390 6.27 -13.13 -13.95
CA PHE A 390 6.31 -14.15 -12.93
C PHE A 390 6.97 -15.42 -13.48
N SER A 391 8.00 -15.91 -12.79
CA SER A 391 8.54 -17.25 -13.05
C SER A 391 7.75 -18.33 -12.32
N GLU A 392 7.24 -18.00 -11.11
CA GLU A 392 6.35 -18.82 -10.28
C GLU A 392 5.41 -17.90 -9.49
N ASP A 393 4.43 -18.44 -8.75
CA ASP A 393 3.56 -17.62 -7.89
C ASP A 393 4.33 -16.81 -6.84
N GLN A 394 5.46 -17.34 -6.39
CA GLN A 394 6.32 -16.71 -5.38
C GLN A 394 7.67 -16.20 -5.93
N ALA A 395 7.83 -16.14 -7.23
CA ALA A 395 9.07 -15.70 -7.87
C ALA A 395 8.77 -14.76 -9.05
N LEU A 396 9.38 -13.57 -9.02
CA LEU A 396 9.22 -12.52 -10.01
C LEU A 396 10.57 -12.18 -10.64
N VAL A 397 10.56 -11.85 -11.92
CA VAL A 397 11.74 -11.43 -12.68
C VAL A 397 11.47 -10.04 -13.27
N SER A 398 12.44 -9.16 -13.17
CA SER A 398 12.36 -7.82 -13.76
C SER A 398 13.62 -7.46 -14.53
N GLY A 399 13.47 -6.64 -15.57
CA GLY A 399 14.55 -6.14 -16.41
C GLY A 399 14.50 -4.63 -16.56
N GLY A 400 15.67 -4.01 -16.54
CA GLY A 400 15.90 -2.59 -16.79
C GLY A 400 17.27 -2.36 -17.40
N GLU A 401 17.64 -1.11 -17.68
CA GLU A 401 18.98 -0.80 -18.19
C GLU A 401 20.11 -1.19 -17.20
N ASP A 402 19.80 -1.32 -15.90
CA ASP A 402 20.73 -1.79 -14.86
C ASP A 402 20.78 -3.33 -14.74
N GLY A 403 20.16 -4.06 -15.68
CA GLY A 403 20.22 -5.52 -15.77
C GLY A 403 18.97 -6.24 -15.28
N LEU A 404 19.16 -7.54 -14.94
CA LEU A 404 18.09 -8.45 -14.53
C LEU A 404 18.08 -8.60 -13.00
N ARG A 405 16.88 -8.64 -12.41
CA ARG A 405 16.69 -8.93 -10.99
C ARG A 405 15.67 -10.03 -10.80
N LEU A 406 15.95 -10.89 -9.83
CA LEU A 406 15.06 -11.95 -9.36
C LEU A 406 14.56 -11.55 -7.96
N TRP A 407 13.29 -11.80 -7.69
CA TRP A 407 12.64 -11.43 -6.43
C TRP A 407 11.96 -12.64 -5.85
N SER A 408 12.16 -12.88 -4.56
CA SER A 408 11.41 -13.87 -3.78
C SER A 408 10.22 -13.19 -3.12
N LEU A 409 9.06 -13.78 -3.25
CA LEU A 409 7.79 -13.32 -2.68
C LEU A 409 7.37 -14.26 -1.54
N PRO A 410 6.64 -13.81 -0.52
CA PRO A 410 5.99 -12.50 -0.38
C PRO A 410 6.86 -11.39 0.23
N GLU A 411 8.08 -11.69 0.73
CA GLU A 411 8.91 -10.73 1.49
C GLU A 411 9.46 -9.62 0.60
N GLY A 412 9.52 -9.85 -0.72
CA GLY A 412 10.03 -8.87 -1.68
C GLY A 412 11.55 -8.71 -1.61
N ASN A 413 12.24 -9.74 -1.11
CA ASN A 413 13.70 -9.73 -1.07
C ASN A 413 14.26 -9.85 -2.48
N ALA A 414 15.06 -8.85 -2.90
CA ALA A 414 15.83 -8.96 -4.12
C ALA A 414 16.92 -10.00 -3.90
N LEU A 415 16.97 -11.01 -4.76
CA LEU A 415 18.17 -11.81 -4.91
C LEU A 415 19.25 -10.95 -5.56
N GLU A 416 20.53 -11.35 -5.45
CA GLU A 416 21.67 -10.63 -6.04
C GLU A 416 21.38 -10.17 -7.48
N PRO A 417 21.59 -8.87 -7.81
CA PRO A 417 21.39 -8.39 -9.17
C PRO A 417 22.31 -9.12 -10.13
N ARG A 418 21.75 -9.62 -11.23
CA ARG A 418 22.53 -10.30 -12.26
C ARG A 418 22.88 -9.34 -13.39
N SER A 419 24.15 -8.96 -13.44
CA SER A 419 24.66 -8.24 -14.59
C SER A 419 24.84 -9.23 -15.75
N LEU A 420 24.08 -9.03 -16.81
CA LEU A 420 24.21 -9.79 -18.06
C LEU A 420 25.09 -9.06 -19.09
N GLY A 421 25.81 -8.02 -18.66
CA GLY A 421 26.68 -7.19 -19.53
C GLY A 421 25.90 -6.19 -20.42
N THR A 422 24.57 -6.12 -20.29
CA THR A 422 23.70 -5.22 -21.06
C THR A 422 22.42 -4.92 -20.28
N GLY A 423 21.75 -3.81 -20.63
CA GLY A 423 20.39 -3.54 -20.17
C GLY A 423 19.37 -4.51 -20.76
N ILE A 424 18.32 -4.82 -20.00
CA ILE A 424 17.25 -5.76 -20.38
C ILE A 424 15.98 -4.99 -20.63
N SER A 425 15.44 -5.08 -21.85
CA SER A 425 14.24 -4.37 -22.28
C SER A 425 13.02 -5.26 -22.51
N SER A 426 13.19 -6.57 -22.56
CA SER A 426 12.08 -7.53 -22.71
C SER A 426 12.35 -8.83 -22.00
N LEU A 427 11.28 -9.48 -21.51
CA LEU A 427 11.32 -10.76 -20.80
C LEU A 427 10.21 -11.67 -21.30
N ALA A 428 10.50 -12.97 -21.37
CA ALA A 428 9.51 -14.01 -21.58
C ALA A 428 9.86 -15.23 -20.71
N VAL A 429 8.85 -15.88 -20.14
CA VAL A 429 9.00 -17.10 -19.33
C VAL A 429 8.37 -18.25 -20.06
N SER A 430 9.05 -19.41 -20.07
CA SER A 430 8.52 -20.63 -20.72
C SER A 430 7.26 -21.13 -20.03
N PRO A 431 6.33 -21.78 -20.73
CA PRO A 431 5.08 -22.30 -20.14
C PRO A 431 5.31 -23.27 -18.98
N ASP A 432 6.39 -24.07 -19.03
CA ASP A 432 6.82 -24.98 -17.96
C ASP A 432 7.59 -24.28 -16.83
N ARG A 433 7.81 -22.94 -16.96
CA ARG A 433 8.46 -22.05 -15.99
C ARG A 433 9.91 -22.38 -15.67
N LYS A 434 10.57 -23.16 -16.50
CA LYS A 434 11.99 -23.54 -16.32
C LYS A 434 12.97 -22.58 -16.98
N LEU A 435 12.52 -21.83 -17.99
CA LEU A 435 13.36 -20.94 -18.76
C LEU A 435 12.86 -19.48 -18.69
N ILE A 436 13.80 -18.55 -18.62
CA ILE A 436 13.60 -17.13 -18.77
C ILE A 436 14.40 -16.67 -19.99
N ALA A 437 13.74 -16.07 -20.97
CA ALA A 437 14.39 -15.37 -22.05
C ALA A 437 14.45 -13.88 -21.74
N ALA A 438 15.66 -13.27 -21.83
CA ALA A 438 15.92 -11.88 -21.56
C ALA A 438 16.49 -11.22 -22.82
N GLY A 439 15.81 -10.21 -23.33
CA GLY A 439 16.21 -9.43 -24.51
C GLY A 439 17.06 -8.24 -24.15
N GLY A 440 18.29 -8.24 -24.64
CA GLY A 440 19.26 -7.21 -24.39
C GLY A 440 19.18 -6.01 -25.32
N LEU A 441 19.59 -4.86 -24.80
CA LEU A 441 19.79 -3.65 -25.62
C LEU A 441 20.92 -3.81 -26.66
N ASP A 442 21.77 -4.82 -26.46
CA ASP A 442 22.87 -5.21 -27.35
C ASP A 442 22.43 -6.12 -28.54
N GLY A 443 21.12 -6.35 -28.69
CA GLY A 443 20.60 -7.23 -29.74
C GLY A 443 20.73 -8.72 -29.47
N THR A 444 21.17 -9.13 -28.27
CA THR A 444 21.32 -10.52 -27.88
C THR A 444 20.16 -10.97 -27.01
N VAL A 445 19.63 -12.18 -27.26
CA VAL A 445 18.69 -12.84 -26.37
C VAL A 445 19.44 -13.86 -25.52
N ARG A 446 19.33 -13.73 -24.20
CA ARG A 446 19.91 -14.64 -23.23
C ARG A 446 18.84 -15.54 -22.66
N VAL A 447 19.02 -16.85 -22.75
CA VAL A 447 18.11 -17.83 -22.15
C VAL A 447 18.74 -18.32 -20.86
N LEU A 448 17.99 -18.19 -19.78
CA LEU A 448 18.41 -18.48 -18.41
C LEU A 448 17.56 -19.59 -17.81
N GLU A 449 18.13 -20.37 -16.91
CA GLU A 449 17.39 -21.28 -16.03
C GLU A 449 16.65 -20.49 -14.94
N ALA A 450 15.34 -20.65 -14.82
CA ALA A 450 14.51 -19.80 -13.96
C ALA A 450 14.90 -19.88 -12.48
N GLY A 451 15.14 -21.07 -11.93
CA GLY A 451 15.45 -21.26 -10.50
C GLY A 451 16.82 -20.73 -10.08
N SER A 452 17.85 -20.88 -10.93
CA SER A 452 19.22 -20.52 -10.62
C SER A 452 19.66 -19.20 -11.27
N GLY A 453 18.96 -18.73 -12.31
CA GLY A 453 19.34 -17.60 -13.15
C GLY A 453 20.63 -17.85 -13.95
N ARG A 454 21.08 -19.12 -14.08
CA ARG A 454 22.25 -19.49 -14.86
C ARG A 454 21.96 -19.33 -16.34
N GLN A 455 22.84 -18.66 -17.09
CA GLN A 455 22.71 -18.53 -18.53
C GLN A 455 22.97 -19.88 -19.22
N LEU A 456 22.03 -20.29 -20.04
CA LEU A 456 22.07 -21.52 -20.83
C LEU A 456 22.46 -21.23 -22.28
N LEU A 457 21.89 -20.19 -22.89
CA LEU A 457 22.14 -19.79 -24.28
C LEU A 457 22.37 -18.28 -24.41
N ALA A 458 23.11 -17.89 -25.42
CA ALA A 458 23.18 -16.53 -25.93
C ALA A 458 22.89 -16.58 -27.43
N LEU A 459 21.78 -15.99 -27.86
CA LEU A 459 21.27 -15.99 -29.22
C LEU A 459 21.48 -14.62 -29.83
N SER A 460 22.15 -14.54 -30.95
CA SER A 460 22.45 -13.30 -31.66
C SER A 460 21.79 -13.26 -33.04
N GLY A 461 21.78 -12.08 -33.66
CA GLY A 461 21.28 -11.92 -35.02
C GLY A 461 20.08 -10.96 -35.11
N VAL A 462 19.50 -10.52 -33.97
CA VAL A 462 18.47 -9.46 -33.98
C VAL A 462 19.13 -8.12 -34.30
N THR A 463 18.56 -7.41 -35.26
CA THR A 463 19.00 -6.05 -35.60
C THR A 463 18.49 -5.03 -34.59
N GLY A 464 19.40 -4.28 -33.96
CA GLY A 464 19.07 -3.32 -32.90
C GLY A 464 18.74 -3.99 -31.55
N SER A 465 18.10 -3.26 -30.68
CA SER A 465 17.70 -3.75 -29.35
C SER A 465 16.57 -4.77 -29.41
N VAL A 466 16.61 -5.81 -28.58
CA VAL A 466 15.53 -6.81 -28.48
C VAL A 466 14.40 -6.26 -27.61
N ARG A 467 13.43 -5.60 -28.22
CA ARG A 467 12.31 -4.94 -27.53
C ARG A 467 11.10 -5.85 -27.30
N ALA A 468 11.03 -6.96 -27.99
CA ALA A 468 9.91 -7.89 -27.92
C ALA A 468 10.41 -9.33 -27.86
N LEU A 469 9.88 -10.11 -26.94
CA LEU A 469 10.15 -11.53 -26.77
C LEU A 469 8.86 -12.30 -26.54
N ALA A 470 8.76 -13.50 -27.10
CA ALA A 470 7.72 -14.46 -26.78
C ALA A 470 8.25 -15.88 -26.89
N ILE A 471 7.85 -16.76 -25.99
CA ILE A 471 8.10 -18.22 -26.05
C ILE A 471 6.79 -18.88 -26.46
N ALA A 472 6.88 -19.82 -27.39
CA ALA A 472 5.70 -20.56 -27.87
C ALA A 472 5.03 -21.37 -26.75
N PRO A 473 3.71 -21.65 -26.84
CA PRO A 473 2.98 -22.40 -25.83
C PRO A 473 3.50 -23.84 -25.60
N ASP A 474 4.17 -24.43 -26.59
CA ASP A 474 4.82 -25.75 -26.48
C ASP A 474 6.23 -25.69 -25.85
N GLY A 475 6.73 -24.49 -25.55
CA GLY A 475 8.07 -24.27 -24.99
C GLY A 475 9.24 -24.53 -25.94
N LYS A 476 8.98 -24.86 -27.23
CA LYS A 476 10.03 -25.31 -28.18
C LYS A 476 10.53 -24.22 -29.11
N SER A 477 9.86 -23.08 -29.15
CA SER A 477 10.24 -21.97 -30.03
C SER A 477 10.28 -20.65 -29.29
N LEU A 478 11.21 -19.80 -29.66
CA LEU A 478 11.39 -18.43 -29.16
C LEU A 478 11.36 -17.47 -30.33
N ALA A 479 10.59 -16.40 -30.20
CA ALA A 479 10.53 -15.29 -31.15
C ALA A 479 11.12 -14.02 -30.50
N ALA A 480 11.94 -13.28 -31.24
CA ALA A 480 12.44 -11.96 -30.81
C ALA A 480 12.29 -10.94 -31.93
N GLY A 481 11.77 -9.76 -31.55
CA GLY A 481 11.61 -8.61 -32.42
C GLY A 481 12.64 -7.52 -32.12
N GLY A 482 13.24 -6.99 -33.19
CA GLY A 482 14.17 -5.88 -33.14
C GLY A 482 13.67 -4.64 -33.92
N ASP A 483 14.55 -4.08 -34.77
CA ASP A 483 14.20 -2.85 -35.49
C ASP A 483 13.13 -3.06 -36.57
N ARG A 484 13.11 -4.19 -37.28
CA ARG A 484 12.10 -4.45 -38.35
C ARG A 484 11.73 -5.92 -38.49
N ASP A 485 12.61 -6.83 -38.03
CA ASP A 485 12.49 -8.26 -38.32
C ASP A 485 12.27 -9.04 -37.04
N ILE A 486 11.58 -10.19 -37.17
CA ILE A 486 11.40 -11.13 -36.12
C ILE A 486 12.24 -12.37 -36.41
N LEU A 487 13.12 -12.73 -35.50
CA LEU A 487 13.89 -13.96 -35.57
C LEU A 487 13.22 -15.05 -34.72
N LEU A 488 13.28 -16.27 -35.23
CA LEU A 488 12.74 -17.46 -34.58
C LEU A 488 13.87 -18.46 -34.31
N TRP A 489 13.91 -19.00 -33.09
CA TRP A 489 14.85 -20.04 -32.68
C TRP A 489 14.13 -21.24 -32.09
N SER A 490 14.73 -22.41 -32.23
CA SER A 490 14.37 -23.61 -31.52
C SER A 490 14.93 -23.60 -30.11
N LEU A 491 14.14 -24.03 -29.13
CA LEU A 491 14.58 -24.26 -27.75
C LEU A 491 14.57 -25.77 -27.47
N PRO A 492 15.54 -26.33 -26.71
CA PRO A 492 16.68 -25.67 -26.09
C PRO A 492 17.94 -25.55 -26.99
N SER A 493 17.87 -25.95 -28.26
CA SER A 493 19.07 -26.03 -29.13
C SER A 493 19.67 -24.67 -29.50
N GLY A 494 18.89 -23.61 -29.52
CA GLY A 494 19.30 -22.27 -29.98
C GLY A 494 19.47 -22.15 -31.49
N SER A 495 19.06 -23.17 -32.28
CA SER A 495 19.17 -23.12 -33.74
C SER A 495 18.13 -22.17 -34.35
N VAL A 496 18.52 -21.39 -35.36
CA VAL A 496 17.63 -20.47 -36.08
C VAL A 496 16.60 -21.27 -36.90
N LEU A 497 15.34 -21.02 -36.65
CA LEU A 497 14.22 -21.60 -37.38
C LEU A 497 13.84 -20.78 -38.63
N GLY A 498 14.04 -19.46 -38.56
CA GLY A 498 13.72 -18.55 -39.65
C GLY A 498 13.56 -17.09 -39.23
N GLN A 499 13.22 -16.25 -40.20
CA GLN A 499 13.00 -14.82 -40.03
C GLN A 499 11.67 -14.44 -40.65
N LEU A 500 10.94 -13.52 -40.01
CA LEU A 500 9.71 -12.91 -40.54
C LEU A 500 10.00 -11.44 -40.79
N THR A 501 9.79 -11.02 -42.05
CA THR A 501 10.09 -9.67 -42.55
C THR A 501 8.82 -8.98 -43.00
N GLY A 502 8.72 -7.68 -42.82
CA GLY A 502 7.57 -6.89 -43.28
C GLY A 502 7.30 -5.60 -42.48
N HIS A 503 7.60 -5.54 -41.21
CA HIS A 503 7.50 -4.29 -40.43
C HIS A 503 8.45 -3.22 -41.01
N THR A 504 8.00 -1.99 -41.02
CA THR A 504 8.80 -0.84 -41.45
C THR A 504 9.34 -0.01 -40.29
N GLY A 505 8.92 -0.31 -39.07
CA GLY A 505 9.35 0.29 -37.81
C GLY A 505 9.71 -0.73 -36.75
N LYS A 506 10.21 -0.27 -35.61
CA LYS A 506 10.61 -1.11 -34.47
C LYS A 506 9.46 -1.98 -33.97
N ILE A 507 9.75 -3.23 -33.66
CA ILE A 507 8.79 -4.18 -33.10
C ILE A 507 8.83 -4.06 -31.57
N TRP A 508 7.69 -3.73 -30.98
CA TRP A 508 7.57 -3.47 -29.54
C TRP A 508 6.96 -4.62 -28.75
N SER A 509 6.19 -5.47 -29.42
CA SER A 509 5.49 -6.57 -28.74
C SER A 509 5.28 -7.75 -29.66
N LEU A 510 5.39 -8.94 -29.09
CA LEU A 510 5.13 -10.23 -29.74
C LEU A 510 4.25 -11.08 -28.85
N ALA A 511 3.33 -11.83 -29.44
CA ALA A 511 2.50 -12.81 -28.73
C ALA A 511 2.22 -14.02 -29.62
N PHE A 512 2.47 -15.23 -29.11
CA PHE A 512 2.00 -16.45 -29.75
C PHE A 512 0.52 -16.65 -29.48
N GLU A 513 -0.18 -17.16 -30.47
CA GLU A 513 -1.51 -17.70 -30.29
C GLU A 513 -1.49 -18.90 -29.32
N PRO A 514 -2.53 -19.15 -28.52
CA PRO A 514 -2.57 -20.29 -27.61
C PRO A 514 -2.35 -21.65 -28.29
N ALA A 515 -2.78 -21.83 -29.55
CA ALA A 515 -2.53 -23.03 -30.34
C ALA A 515 -1.09 -23.12 -30.89
N GLY A 516 -0.30 -22.05 -30.81
CA GLY A 516 1.11 -22.01 -31.20
C GLY A 516 1.38 -21.90 -32.71
N ASN A 517 0.36 -21.89 -33.57
CA ASN A 517 0.52 -21.86 -35.03
C ASN A 517 0.70 -20.45 -35.61
N ARG A 518 0.26 -19.40 -34.89
CA ARG A 518 0.33 -18.02 -35.31
C ARG A 518 1.09 -17.17 -34.31
N LEU A 519 1.72 -16.12 -34.81
CA LEU A 519 2.38 -15.08 -34.03
C LEU A 519 1.77 -13.72 -34.37
N ALA A 520 1.48 -12.91 -33.37
CA ALA A 520 1.14 -11.51 -33.54
C ALA A 520 2.35 -10.64 -33.23
N SER A 521 2.54 -9.56 -33.99
CA SER A 521 3.56 -8.55 -33.74
C SER A 521 2.96 -7.14 -33.82
N GLY A 522 3.36 -6.27 -32.91
CA GLY A 522 2.97 -4.85 -32.90
C GLY A 522 4.20 -3.95 -33.04
N GLY A 523 4.09 -2.93 -33.89
CA GLY A 523 5.22 -2.10 -34.28
C GLY A 523 5.01 -0.60 -34.21
N ALA A 524 6.13 0.12 -34.32
CA ALA A 524 6.18 1.57 -34.44
C ALA A 524 5.66 2.09 -35.81
N ASP A 525 5.43 1.19 -36.75
CA ASP A 525 4.81 1.48 -38.03
C ASP A 525 3.28 1.56 -37.98
N ASN A 526 2.72 1.61 -36.76
CA ASN A 526 1.29 1.70 -36.48
C ASN A 526 0.50 0.45 -36.90
N THR A 527 1.19 -0.65 -37.20
CA THR A 527 0.55 -1.90 -37.64
C THR A 527 0.69 -3.01 -36.64
N VAL A 528 -0.33 -3.86 -36.62
CA VAL A 528 -0.26 -5.21 -36.02
C VAL A 528 -0.26 -6.20 -37.19
N ARG A 529 0.67 -7.15 -37.15
CA ARG A 529 0.77 -8.19 -38.18
C ARG A 529 0.58 -9.56 -37.54
N LEU A 530 -0.14 -10.40 -38.26
CA LEU A 530 -0.34 -11.81 -37.90
C LEU A 530 0.43 -12.69 -38.89
N TRP A 531 1.17 -13.65 -38.34
CA TRP A 531 2.06 -14.51 -39.11
C TRP A 531 1.66 -15.97 -38.95
N ASP A 532 1.58 -16.72 -40.05
CA ASP A 532 1.54 -18.18 -40.08
C ASP A 532 2.97 -18.70 -39.94
N LEU A 533 3.23 -19.41 -38.85
CA LEU A 533 4.58 -19.88 -38.52
C LEU A 533 5.02 -21.09 -39.35
N ASN A 534 4.07 -21.90 -39.81
CA ASN A 534 4.37 -23.02 -40.68
C ASN A 534 4.79 -22.59 -42.07
N ARG A 535 4.08 -21.56 -42.63
CA ARG A 535 4.35 -20.99 -43.94
C ARG A 535 5.38 -19.85 -43.87
N ARG A 536 5.64 -19.30 -42.68
CA ARG A 536 6.47 -18.12 -42.44
C ARG A 536 6.03 -16.91 -43.25
N GLN A 537 4.73 -16.71 -43.35
CA GLN A 537 4.13 -15.64 -44.16
C GLN A 537 3.18 -14.80 -43.30
N GLN A 538 3.10 -13.51 -43.65
CA GLN A 538 2.08 -12.64 -43.10
C GLN A 538 0.71 -13.06 -43.63
N ILE A 539 -0.26 -13.24 -42.76
CA ILE A 539 -1.65 -13.61 -43.10
C ILE A 539 -2.64 -12.46 -42.89
N LEU A 540 -2.32 -11.53 -41.98
CA LEU A 540 -3.18 -10.37 -41.71
C LEU A 540 -2.33 -9.16 -41.33
N GLN A 541 -2.82 -7.97 -41.69
CA GLN A 541 -2.28 -6.69 -41.23
C GLN A 541 -3.43 -5.80 -40.77
N LEU A 542 -3.30 -5.24 -39.56
CA LEU A 542 -4.26 -4.31 -38.99
C LEU A 542 -3.57 -2.95 -38.82
N ASP A 543 -4.20 -1.90 -39.32
CA ASP A 543 -3.79 -0.54 -39.04
C ASP A 543 -4.49 -0.05 -37.76
N THR A 544 -3.73 0.33 -36.77
CA THR A 544 -4.25 0.78 -35.49
C THR A 544 -4.32 2.31 -35.38
N GLY A 545 -3.82 3.03 -36.37
CA GLY A 545 -3.82 4.49 -36.38
C GLY A 545 -2.82 5.13 -35.37
N GLY A 546 -1.98 4.35 -34.75
CA GLY A 546 -0.97 4.81 -33.79
C GLY A 546 0.00 3.70 -33.37
N LEU A 547 1.11 4.08 -32.74
CA LEU A 547 2.17 3.19 -32.33
C LEU A 547 1.64 2.07 -31.41
N VAL A 548 1.93 0.80 -31.75
CA VAL A 548 1.50 -0.38 -30.99
C VAL A 548 2.58 -0.77 -29.98
N ARG A 549 2.27 -0.65 -28.70
CA ARG A 549 3.17 -0.98 -27.59
C ARG A 549 2.99 -2.39 -27.05
N ALA A 550 1.78 -2.91 -27.11
CA ALA A 550 1.47 -4.23 -26.59
C ALA A 550 0.46 -4.96 -27.47
N VAL A 551 0.70 -6.26 -27.66
CA VAL A 551 -0.24 -7.20 -28.29
C VAL A 551 -0.35 -8.43 -27.41
N ALA A 552 -1.53 -9.01 -27.32
CA ALA A 552 -1.77 -10.26 -26.61
C ALA A 552 -2.95 -11.01 -27.22
N PHE A 553 -2.89 -12.36 -27.24
CA PHE A 553 -4.05 -13.18 -27.54
C PHE A 553 -4.84 -13.45 -26.25
N THR A 554 -6.15 -13.48 -26.38
CA THR A 554 -7.00 -14.02 -25.32
C THR A 554 -6.87 -15.54 -25.26
N PRO A 555 -6.72 -16.15 -24.08
CA PRO A 555 -6.55 -17.60 -23.97
C PRO A 555 -7.76 -18.42 -24.41
N SER A 556 -8.99 -17.89 -24.32
CA SER A 556 -10.23 -18.65 -24.43
C SER A 556 -10.96 -18.55 -25.76
N ASP A 557 -10.89 -17.41 -26.47
CA ASP A 557 -11.76 -17.13 -27.61
C ASP A 557 -11.01 -16.60 -28.86
N ASN A 558 -9.71 -16.80 -28.88
CA ASN A 558 -8.82 -16.50 -30.02
C ASN A 558 -8.96 -15.06 -30.55
N ARG A 559 -9.18 -14.08 -29.65
CA ARG A 559 -9.17 -12.66 -29.99
C ARG A 559 -7.78 -12.08 -29.81
N LEU A 560 -7.51 -11.04 -30.55
CA LEU A 560 -6.27 -10.28 -30.44
C LEU A 560 -6.55 -8.94 -29.72
N VAL A 561 -5.80 -8.64 -28.68
CA VAL A 561 -5.86 -7.37 -27.96
C VAL A 561 -4.65 -6.55 -28.31
N THR A 562 -4.87 -5.27 -28.61
CA THR A 562 -3.82 -4.31 -28.96
C THR A 562 -3.92 -3.06 -28.11
N ALA A 563 -2.77 -2.53 -27.69
CA ALA A 563 -2.66 -1.27 -26.99
C ALA A 563 -1.47 -0.45 -27.47
N GLY A 564 -1.55 0.86 -27.29
CA GLY A 564 -0.48 1.74 -27.70
C GLY A 564 -0.68 3.18 -27.24
N ILE A 565 0.18 4.06 -27.72
CA ILE A 565 0.20 5.47 -27.33
C ILE A 565 -0.93 6.22 -28.04
N ASN A 566 -1.68 7.03 -27.29
CA ASN A 566 -2.77 7.88 -27.79
C ASN A 566 -3.88 7.12 -28.53
N GLN A 567 -4.13 5.88 -28.11
CA GLN A 567 -5.20 5.07 -28.70
C GLN A 567 -5.85 4.18 -27.64
N PRO A 568 -7.16 3.85 -27.80
CA PRO A 568 -7.83 2.93 -26.90
C PRO A 568 -7.26 1.52 -27.01
N ILE A 569 -7.45 0.72 -25.98
CA ILE A 569 -7.23 -0.73 -26.08
C ILE A 569 -8.29 -1.29 -27.01
N ARG A 570 -7.89 -2.06 -28.01
CA ARG A 570 -8.80 -2.65 -29.00
C ARG A 570 -8.76 -4.17 -28.94
N ILE A 571 -9.92 -4.78 -29.06
CA ILE A 571 -10.12 -6.22 -29.15
C ILE A 571 -10.58 -6.53 -30.58
N TRP A 572 -9.83 -7.38 -31.26
CA TRP A 572 -10.04 -7.78 -32.64
C TRP A 572 -10.37 -9.26 -32.74
N ASP A 573 -11.14 -9.63 -33.71
CA ASP A 573 -11.23 -11.01 -34.15
C ASP A 573 -9.93 -11.39 -34.90
N ALA A 574 -9.22 -12.40 -34.40
CA ALA A 574 -7.93 -12.79 -34.97
C ALA A 574 -8.06 -13.63 -36.27
N MET A 575 -9.27 -13.93 -36.73
CA MET A 575 -9.51 -14.67 -37.97
C MET A 575 -9.66 -13.73 -39.16
N ASP A 576 -10.45 -12.68 -39.03
CA ASP A 576 -10.80 -11.75 -40.11
C ASP A 576 -10.32 -10.32 -39.89
N GLY A 577 -9.77 -10.01 -38.71
CA GLY A 577 -9.26 -8.68 -38.36
C GLY A 577 -10.34 -7.64 -38.05
N ARG A 578 -11.58 -8.06 -37.87
CA ARG A 578 -12.68 -7.16 -37.51
C ARG A 578 -12.52 -6.64 -36.08
N LEU A 579 -12.72 -5.34 -35.89
CA LEU A 579 -12.80 -4.73 -34.55
C LEU A 579 -14.05 -5.23 -33.83
N VAL A 580 -13.84 -5.94 -32.71
CA VAL A 580 -14.92 -6.46 -31.85
C VAL A 580 -15.32 -5.40 -30.84
N LYS A 581 -14.34 -4.75 -30.18
CA LYS A 581 -14.58 -3.74 -29.14
C LYS A 581 -13.39 -2.79 -28.99
N ALA A 582 -13.68 -1.55 -28.66
CA ALA A 582 -12.70 -0.59 -28.15
C ALA A 582 -13.00 -0.33 -26.66
N LEU A 583 -11.99 -0.37 -25.82
CA LEU A 583 -12.07 -0.08 -24.39
C LEU A 583 -11.54 1.35 -24.21
N ASP A 584 -12.45 2.30 -24.08
CA ASP A 584 -12.12 3.71 -23.98
C ASP A 584 -12.41 4.21 -22.55
N GLU A 585 -11.36 4.47 -21.82
CA GLU A 585 -11.40 5.20 -20.56
C GLU A 585 -10.34 6.30 -20.55
N GLY A 586 -10.62 7.37 -21.31
CA GLY A 586 -9.73 8.52 -21.40
C GLY A 586 -8.50 8.21 -22.27
N ALA A 587 -8.41 8.85 -23.40
CA ALA A 587 -7.52 8.57 -24.54
C ALA A 587 -6.00 8.73 -24.29
N VAL A 588 -5.47 8.27 -23.17
CA VAL A 588 -4.03 8.45 -22.86
C VAL A 588 -3.18 7.27 -23.33
N GLY A 589 -3.79 6.12 -23.62
CA GLY A 589 -3.13 4.92 -24.14
C GLY A 589 -2.46 4.05 -23.06
N ALA A 590 -2.35 2.74 -23.36
CA ALA A 590 -1.69 1.76 -22.54
C ALA A 590 -0.33 1.35 -23.13
N LEU A 591 0.67 1.22 -22.27
CA LEU A 591 2.04 0.84 -22.65
C LEU A 591 2.27 -0.67 -22.53
N SER A 592 1.50 -1.35 -21.69
CA SER A 592 1.63 -2.78 -21.44
C SER A 592 0.27 -3.44 -21.22
N ILE A 593 0.20 -4.72 -21.56
CA ILE A 593 -0.95 -5.60 -21.33
C ILE A 593 -0.45 -6.90 -20.72
N GLY A 594 -1.14 -7.39 -19.69
CA GLY A 594 -0.98 -8.72 -19.12
C GLY A 594 -2.31 -9.45 -19.08
N MET A 595 -2.33 -10.71 -19.51
CA MET A 595 -3.52 -11.58 -19.47
C MET A 595 -3.48 -12.49 -18.27
N SER A 596 -4.63 -12.74 -17.65
CA SER A 596 -4.77 -13.85 -16.70
C SER A 596 -4.71 -15.18 -17.40
N GLN A 597 -4.20 -16.21 -16.73
CA GLN A 597 -4.06 -17.54 -17.32
C GLN A 597 -5.41 -18.17 -17.70
N ASP A 598 -6.47 -17.86 -16.95
CA ASP A 598 -7.84 -18.31 -17.22
C ASP A 598 -8.55 -17.51 -18.32
N GLY A 599 -7.92 -16.44 -18.84
CA GLY A 599 -8.47 -15.58 -19.88
C GLY A 599 -9.65 -14.69 -19.45
N ARG A 600 -9.97 -14.63 -18.16
CA ARG A 600 -11.10 -13.84 -17.64
C ARG A 600 -10.75 -12.38 -17.44
N PHE A 601 -9.47 -12.09 -17.21
CA PHE A 601 -9.00 -10.74 -16.83
C PHE A 601 -7.84 -10.29 -17.70
N MET A 602 -7.76 -8.99 -17.87
CA MET A 602 -6.64 -8.29 -18.48
C MET A 602 -6.20 -7.16 -17.56
N ALA A 603 -4.89 -6.98 -17.38
CA ALA A 603 -4.34 -5.79 -16.79
C ALA A 603 -3.71 -4.89 -17.84
N SER A 604 -3.76 -3.57 -17.67
CA SER A 604 -3.09 -2.60 -18.52
C SER A 604 -2.35 -1.56 -17.67
N GLY A 605 -1.13 -1.20 -18.08
CA GLY A 605 -0.37 -0.07 -17.52
C GLY A 605 -0.39 1.09 -18.49
N GLY A 606 -0.74 2.29 -18.04
CA GLY A 606 -1.00 3.44 -18.92
C GLY A 606 -0.13 4.66 -18.64
N MET A 607 -0.18 5.63 -19.57
CA MET A 607 0.46 6.94 -19.44
C MET A 607 -0.25 7.85 -18.40
N ASP A 608 -1.43 7.46 -17.94
CA ASP A 608 -2.17 8.08 -16.84
C ASP A 608 -1.65 7.71 -15.46
N LEU A 609 -0.53 6.97 -15.38
CA LEU A 609 0.11 6.45 -14.17
C LEU A 609 -0.71 5.38 -13.45
N LEU A 610 -1.78 4.87 -14.08
CA LEU A 610 -2.67 3.88 -13.51
C LEU A 610 -2.38 2.48 -14.05
N VAL A 611 -2.57 1.51 -13.18
CA VAL A 611 -2.74 0.11 -13.56
C VAL A 611 -4.23 -0.20 -13.50
N LYS A 612 -4.80 -0.64 -14.61
CA LYS A 612 -6.23 -0.95 -14.75
C LYS A 612 -6.43 -2.44 -14.94
N VAL A 613 -7.49 -2.98 -14.37
CA VAL A 613 -7.89 -4.39 -14.54
C VAL A 613 -9.26 -4.45 -15.21
N TRP A 614 -9.38 -5.25 -16.24
CA TRP A 614 -10.55 -5.37 -17.10
C TRP A 614 -11.10 -6.80 -17.10
N SER A 615 -12.41 -6.95 -17.17
CA SER A 615 -13.06 -8.22 -17.50
C SER A 615 -13.03 -8.43 -19.00
N LEU A 616 -12.42 -9.49 -19.49
CA LEU A 616 -12.28 -9.73 -20.94
C LEU A 616 -13.60 -10.07 -21.63
N PRO A 617 -14.50 -10.91 -21.07
CA PRO A 617 -15.76 -11.22 -21.76
C PRO A 617 -16.63 -9.99 -21.97
N SER A 618 -16.68 -9.09 -20.98
CA SER A 618 -17.51 -7.88 -21.04
C SER A 618 -16.74 -6.65 -21.50
N GLY A 619 -15.41 -6.61 -21.34
CA GLY A 619 -14.58 -5.41 -21.51
C GLY A 619 -14.93 -4.31 -20.51
N GLU A 620 -15.41 -4.69 -19.33
CA GLU A 620 -15.76 -3.80 -18.24
C GLU A 620 -14.52 -3.53 -17.36
N LEU A 621 -14.33 -2.28 -16.95
CA LEU A 621 -13.28 -1.91 -16.02
C LEU A 621 -13.64 -2.45 -14.64
N MET A 622 -12.75 -3.25 -14.08
CA MET A 622 -12.91 -3.92 -12.78
C MET A 622 -12.33 -3.09 -11.64
N GLY A 623 -11.26 -2.38 -11.91
CA GLY A 623 -10.58 -1.55 -10.92
C GLY A 623 -9.35 -0.87 -11.45
N ARG A 624 -8.88 0.13 -10.68
CA ARG A 624 -7.69 0.94 -10.98
C ARG A 624 -6.77 0.95 -9.77
N SER A 625 -5.47 0.86 -9.98
CA SER A 625 -4.46 1.10 -8.95
C SER A 625 -3.66 2.33 -9.32
N ALA A 626 -3.76 3.36 -8.48
CA ALA A 626 -2.87 4.50 -8.49
C ALA A 626 -1.73 4.24 -7.50
N GLY A 627 -0.53 4.71 -7.79
CA GLY A 627 0.58 4.57 -6.84
C GLY A 627 1.93 4.71 -7.49
N HIS A 628 2.08 4.32 -8.76
CA HIS A 628 3.27 4.64 -9.51
C HIS A 628 3.45 6.16 -9.66
N GLN A 629 4.68 6.62 -9.42
CA GLN A 629 5.08 8.03 -9.64
C GLN A 629 5.60 8.28 -11.05
N GLY A 630 5.70 7.20 -11.84
CA GLY A 630 6.05 7.20 -13.25
C GLY A 630 5.18 6.21 -14.00
N MET A 631 5.21 6.22 -15.33
CA MET A 631 4.37 5.37 -16.17
C MET A 631 4.59 3.87 -15.88
N PRO A 632 3.54 3.08 -15.59
CA PRO A 632 3.64 1.62 -15.59
C PRO A 632 4.03 1.08 -16.96
N THR A 633 5.21 0.51 -17.05
CA THR A 633 5.83 0.03 -18.31
C THR A 633 5.56 -1.44 -18.59
N ALA A 634 5.32 -2.22 -17.53
CA ALA A 634 5.00 -3.65 -17.62
C ALA A 634 4.01 -4.07 -16.55
N VAL A 635 3.12 -5.01 -16.88
CA VAL A 635 2.16 -5.64 -15.97
C VAL A 635 2.13 -7.16 -16.20
N SER A 636 1.96 -7.94 -15.13
CA SER A 636 1.90 -9.40 -15.20
C SER A 636 1.04 -9.96 -14.07
N PHE A 637 0.14 -10.91 -14.38
CA PHE A 637 -0.56 -11.70 -13.37
C PHE A 637 0.32 -12.86 -12.89
N SER A 638 0.20 -13.22 -11.61
CA SER A 638 0.77 -14.46 -11.10
C SER A 638 0.02 -15.66 -11.70
N PRO A 639 0.69 -16.82 -11.86
CA PRO A 639 0.07 -18.02 -12.42
C PRO A 639 -1.20 -18.47 -11.72
N GLY A 640 -1.18 -18.51 -10.39
CA GLY A 640 -2.32 -18.88 -9.55
C GLY A 640 -3.34 -17.77 -9.35
N MET A 641 -3.23 -16.64 -10.06
CA MET A 641 -4.12 -15.47 -9.91
C MET A 641 -4.17 -14.90 -8.49
N SER A 642 -3.14 -15.15 -7.69
CA SER A 642 -3.03 -14.63 -6.31
C SER A 642 -2.50 -13.21 -6.25
N ALA A 643 -1.87 -12.72 -7.33
CA ALA A 643 -1.28 -11.38 -7.40
C ALA A 643 -1.22 -10.81 -8.82
N LEU A 644 -1.16 -9.48 -8.89
CA LEU A 644 -0.80 -8.69 -10.07
C LEU A 644 0.46 -7.90 -9.75
N ALA A 645 1.48 -8.01 -10.58
CA ALA A 645 2.67 -7.17 -10.50
C ALA A 645 2.63 -6.09 -11.60
N SER A 646 3.10 -4.90 -11.26
CA SER A 646 3.33 -3.81 -12.20
C SER A 646 4.72 -3.21 -11.97
N ALA A 647 5.39 -2.82 -13.03
CA ALA A 647 6.69 -2.17 -12.99
C ALA A 647 6.61 -0.82 -13.70
N GLY A 648 7.40 0.16 -13.27
CA GLY A 648 7.26 1.51 -13.77
C GLY A 648 8.55 2.28 -13.99
N ALA A 649 8.41 3.42 -14.65
CA ALA A 649 9.45 4.41 -14.85
C ALA A 649 9.91 5.07 -13.54
N ASP A 650 9.17 4.89 -12.44
CA ASP A 650 9.53 5.30 -11.09
C ASP A 650 10.53 4.35 -10.41
N LYS A 651 11.09 3.38 -11.15
CA LYS A 651 12.08 2.39 -10.69
C LYS A 651 11.54 1.40 -9.66
N THR A 652 10.23 1.36 -9.47
CA THR A 652 9.56 0.47 -8.52
C THR A 652 8.79 -0.63 -9.23
N ILE A 653 8.65 -1.76 -8.53
CA ILE A 653 7.71 -2.80 -8.87
C ILE A 653 6.68 -2.86 -7.76
N ARG A 654 5.39 -2.90 -8.12
CA ARG A 654 4.28 -2.99 -7.19
C ARG A 654 3.59 -4.32 -7.35
N LEU A 655 3.39 -5.00 -6.24
CA LEU A 655 2.71 -6.28 -6.19
C LEU A 655 1.39 -6.11 -5.45
N ILE A 656 0.28 -6.36 -6.14
CA ILE A 656 -1.08 -6.32 -5.61
C ILE A 656 -1.53 -7.76 -5.38
N LYS A 657 -1.88 -8.11 -4.13
CA LYS A 657 -2.35 -9.46 -3.76
C LYS A 657 -3.88 -9.52 -3.79
N PHE A 658 -4.41 -10.69 -4.13
CA PHE A 658 -5.85 -10.97 -4.31
C PHE A 658 -6.34 -12.12 -3.42
N ASP A 659 -6.14 -12.03 -2.13
CA ASP A 659 -6.44 -13.13 -1.19
C ASP A 659 -7.94 -13.52 -1.14
N ASP A 660 -8.87 -12.63 -1.56
CA ASP A 660 -10.33 -12.81 -1.41
C ASP A 660 -11.10 -13.08 -2.72
N LEU A 661 -10.43 -13.10 -3.88
CA LEU A 661 -11.15 -13.29 -5.16
C LEU A 661 -11.71 -14.70 -5.36
N ALA A 662 -11.09 -15.70 -4.75
CA ALA A 662 -11.51 -17.09 -4.88
C ALA A 662 -12.84 -17.37 -4.16
N HIS A 663 -13.16 -16.61 -3.09
CA HIS A 663 -14.33 -16.82 -2.24
C HIS A 663 -14.99 -15.50 -1.84
N PRO A 664 -15.70 -14.82 -2.76
CA PRO A 664 -16.42 -13.60 -2.41
C PRO A 664 -17.51 -13.89 -1.36
N PRO A 665 -17.68 -13.03 -0.35
CA PRO A 665 -18.70 -13.23 0.67
C PRO A 665 -20.11 -13.24 0.05
N PRO A 666 -21.10 -13.87 0.69
CA PRO A 666 -22.49 -13.84 0.22
C PRO A 666 -22.99 -12.40 0.01
N ILE A 667 -23.73 -12.16 -1.08
CA ILE A 667 -24.21 -10.82 -1.49
C ILE A 667 -24.97 -10.11 -0.38
N GLN A 668 -25.87 -10.82 0.33
CA GLN A 668 -26.75 -10.23 1.35
C GLN A 668 -26.01 -9.74 2.60
N THR A 669 -24.84 -10.28 2.90
CA THR A 669 -24.02 -9.91 4.07
C THR A 669 -22.98 -8.84 3.75
N GLY A 670 -22.62 -8.66 2.46
CA GLY A 670 -21.50 -7.84 2.04
C GLY A 670 -21.59 -6.35 2.45
N LEU A 671 -22.74 -5.68 2.21
CA LEU A 671 -22.91 -4.27 2.56
C LEU A 671 -23.04 -4.08 4.08
N ALA A 672 -23.86 -4.91 4.74
CA ALA A 672 -24.05 -4.85 6.19
C ALA A 672 -22.74 -5.11 6.93
N GLU A 673 -21.96 -6.08 6.47
CA GLU A 673 -20.62 -6.37 6.99
C GLU A 673 -19.66 -5.20 6.77
N ALA A 674 -19.63 -4.59 5.58
CA ALA A 674 -18.80 -3.43 5.28
C ALA A 674 -19.19 -2.23 6.17
N MET A 675 -20.47 -1.97 6.35
CA MET A 675 -20.94 -0.90 7.22
C MET A 675 -20.51 -1.11 8.68
N LEU A 676 -20.66 -2.34 9.18
CA LEU A 676 -20.24 -2.70 10.54
C LEU A 676 -18.71 -2.64 10.69
N ARG A 677 -18.00 -3.27 9.76
CA ARG A 677 -16.54 -3.45 9.80
C ARG A 677 -15.78 -2.15 9.65
N TYR A 678 -16.27 -1.25 8.81
CA TYR A 678 -15.61 0.03 8.51
C TYR A 678 -16.27 1.23 9.18
N GLY A 679 -17.34 1.00 9.95
CA GLY A 679 -18.06 2.05 10.68
C GLY A 679 -18.79 3.02 9.74
N LEU A 680 -19.39 2.52 8.69
CA LEU A 680 -20.11 3.33 7.72
C LEU A 680 -21.61 3.44 8.08
N THR A 681 -22.24 4.52 7.65
CA THR A 681 -23.69 4.70 7.66
C THR A 681 -24.20 4.96 6.25
N TRP A 682 -25.43 4.51 5.96
CA TRP A 682 -26.07 4.70 4.67
C TRP A 682 -27.02 5.89 4.69
N ASN A 683 -26.94 6.74 3.68
CA ASN A 683 -27.92 7.81 3.42
C ASN A 683 -28.61 7.55 2.08
N GLU A 684 -29.87 7.11 2.12
CA GLU A 684 -30.65 6.72 0.95
C GLU A 684 -30.96 7.90 0.02
N GLU A 685 -31.26 9.09 0.57
CA GLU A 685 -31.63 10.26 -0.24
C GLU A 685 -30.49 10.74 -1.13
N ARG A 686 -29.26 10.57 -0.67
CA ARG A 686 -28.05 11.00 -1.38
C ARG A 686 -27.27 9.86 -2.03
N LEU A 687 -27.71 8.62 -1.86
CA LEU A 687 -26.95 7.43 -2.26
C LEU A 687 -25.48 7.50 -1.77
N LEU A 688 -25.31 7.88 -0.50
CA LEU A 688 -24.01 8.13 0.12
C LEU A 688 -23.77 7.19 1.30
N LEU A 689 -22.55 6.64 1.37
CA LEU A 689 -22.00 6.05 2.58
C LEU A 689 -21.22 7.13 3.34
N GLN A 690 -21.39 7.17 4.65
CA GLN A 690 -20.70 8.10 5.53
C GLN A 690 -20.04 7.34 6.68
N ASN A 691 -18.95 7.83 7.21
CA ASN A 691 -18.35 7.31 8.43
C ASN A 691 -19.25 7.64 9.64
N ARG A 692 -19.46 6.67 10.52
CA ARG A 692 -20.23 6.82 11.75
C ARG A 692 -19.55 7.74 12.73
#